data_e32007da3d6aa5a9fc5ff225e0a9f2f9
#
_entry.id   e32007da3d6aa5a9fc5ff225e0a9f2f9
#
_cell.length_a   1.000
_cell.length_b   1.000
_cell.length_c   1.000
_cell.angle_alpha   90.00
_cell.angle_beta   90.00
_cell.angle_gamma   90.00
#
_symmetry.space_group_name_H-M   'P 1'
#
loop_
_entity.id
_entity.type
_entity.pdbx_description
1 polymer ?
#
loop_
_entity_poly.entity_id
_entity_poly.type
_entity_poly.pdbx_seq_one_letter_code
_entity_poly.pdbx_strand_id
1 'polypeptide(L)'
;MRLALTTTVVAAAMPEVCRAQADMPVVTVTAQSRSQEIQNVPIAVQTLAGSALRDVGVVNLADMDAFVPGLSVEALQSTRPIIFLRGVGTLDYGIGTDSPVGIFTDSVYVGKTGGSLLNFNDVKRIEVLKGPQGTLFGRNAAAGVISIVTNDPVERVEASGLVRVGNRGAVHTELLYNTPLAEGLALRISAIDQRDNGWARNTFNGRRMGDDGDRGLRASVRWRRDDTDVILGWEHGVMRVSGPPVFSLTGGKIDFTGPATWIDPRTQPLANDAEPNVQSRTFDGLTLRVTTPLRHATLSSITAYRHFNTQNWQDNDGSVNPAAYIGIGNVESNSTWQQEFKLNGQTGALDWVGGVSAYRERAAQTQHVDLTTLSMDTLIRHAAGIAPYATLTNLAQGIGRATGNAALQGLTLAGLPWRESIHDKGDYRAYAVYGDLLWHLDPVTNLTVGGRFTHDDKRFSWYNPPRTASELDARLAVMQQARLFPTAVALKLLTPQQAATLQGVVARNVEFNNAVSSASPFPASRSWNNFSPRMVLDRHLTPDHMVYGSWSKGYLAGGFDALGVNGYYDEELVTNTEVGIKGRVRALGLSYDASIFHYDFTNLQSLTLVPSNAGAGVPSYQVVNSDQRATGAELSAQWALNRTWRLNGALAYLDQTYAHYVSPSGVRLDGQPAGAPRLSATAGATARWPLWSGTADFNVMLGYIGERRCNADTTAEGTCNPGGSVDAGAAREKVDVRLGWSAPSANWGVGVVVTNFTNRQYVAVNTVGAVVGSPYAYVSKPRTIALELRGRL
;
A
#
# COMPACT_ATOMS: atom_id res chain seq x y z
N MET A 1 -11.40 11.10 32.89
CA MET A 1 -10.56 11.10 34.08
C MET A 1 -9.20 11.68 33.67
N ARG A 2 -8.93 12.93 34.02
CA ARG A 2 -7.72 13.65 33.64
C ARG A 2 -6.54 13.14 34.46
N LEU A 3 -5.54 12.54 33.82
CA LEU A 3 -4.27 12.20 34.44
C LEU A 3 -3.29 13.36 34.21
N ALA A 4 -3.02 14.12 35.24
CA ALA A 4 -1.95 15.11 35.26
C ALA A 4 -0.61 14.37 35.41
N LEU A 5 0.24 14.43 34.41
CA LEU A 5 1.64 14.00 34.49
C LEU A 5 2.44 15.13 35.18
N THR A 6 2.78 14.94 36.45
CA THR A 6 3.76 15.74 37.16
C THR A 6 5.17 15.24 36.77
N THR A 7 5.86 16.02 35.96
CA THR A 7 7.28 15.80 35.62
C THR A 7 8.15 16.22 36.78
N THR A 8 8.61 15.25 37.57
CA THR A 8 9.65 15.46 38.56
C THR A 8 11.02 15.31 37.90
N VAL A 9 11.73 16.41 37.69
CA VAL A 9 13.11 16.39 37.21
C VAL A 9 14.00 15.99 38.36
N VAL A 10 14.48 14.75 38.38
CA VAL A 10 15.55 14.27 39.25
C VAL A 10 16.87 14.64 38.60
N ALA A 11 17.49 15.71 39.05
CA ALA A 11 18.90 16.03 38.78
C ALA A 11 19.79 15.08 39.58
N ALA A 12 20.12 13.90 39.00
CA ALA A 12 21.13 13.01 39.56
C ALA A 12 22.52 13.50 39.11
N ALA A 13 23.41 13.76 40.05
CA ALA A 13 24.81 14.03 39.84
C ALA A 13 25.44 12.93 38.97
N MET A 14 25.86 13.24 37.76
CA MET A 14 26.57 12.31 36.88
C MET A 14 28.05 12.26 37.33
N PRO A 15 28.57 11.04 37.60
CA PRO A 15 30.02 10.89 37.73
C PRO A 15 30.69 11.19 36.38
N GLU A 16 31.86 11.78 36.39
CA GLU A 16 32.71 11.93 35.22
C GLU A 16 33.04 10.56 34.63
N VAL A 17 32.19 10.12 33.70
CA VAL A 17 32.44 8.92 32.91
C VAL A 17 33.43 9.27 31.81
N CYS A 18 34.58 8.61 31.84
CA CYS A 18 35.57 8.61 30.76
C CYS A 18 34.85 8.39 29.40
N ARG A 19 34.74 9.46 28.63
CA ARG A 19 34.00 9.46 27.34
C ARG A 19 34.84 8.70 26.31
N ALA A 20 34.67 7.39 26.24
CA ALA A 20 35.08 6.69 25.03
C ALA A 20 34.05 7.07 23.97
N GLN A 21 34.49 7.80 22.98
CA GLN A 21 33.75 8.24 21.82
C GLN A 21 33.13 6.99 21.12
N ALA A 22 31.85 6.81 21.24
CA ALA A 22 31.17 5.75 20.50
C ALA A 22 31.10 6.21 19.04
N ASP A 23 31.78 5.52 18.15
CA ASP A 23 31.74 5.82 16.72
C ASP A 23 30.29 5.72 16.22
N MET A 24 29.76 6.84 15.73
CA MET A 24 28.47 6.85 15.05
C MET A 24 28.67 6.24 13.66
N PRO A 25 27.87 5.25 13.28
CA PRO A 25 27.98 4.69 11.94
C PRO A 25 27.63 5.75 10.89
N VAL A 26 28.50 5.92 9.92
CA VAL A 26 28.26 6.76 8.76
C VAL A 26 27.25 6.03 7.87
N VAL A 27 26.07 6.61 7.71
CA VAL A 27 25.02 6.06 6.83
C VAL A 27 25.16 6.71 5.46
N THR A 28 25.48 5.92 4.45
CA THR A 28 25.55 6.37 3.06
C THR A 28 24.23 6.04 2.34
N VAL A 29 23.70 7.01 1.62
CA VAL A 29 22.48 6.89 0.82
C VAL A 29 22.76 7.16 -0.66
N THR A 30 21.84 6.69 -1.51
CA THR A 30 21.88 6.92 -2.96
C THR A 30 20.69 7.76 -3.45
N ALA A 31 20.06 8.44 -2.52
CA ALA A 31 18.83 9.19 -2.68
C ALA A 31 18.86 10.25 -3.80
N GLN A 32 20.03 10.81 -4.12
CA GLN A 32 20.20 11.83 -5.17
C GLN A 32 20.95 11.30 -6.41
N SER A 33 20.87 9.99 -6.69
CA SER A 33 21.67 9.35 -7.75
C SER A 33 23.19 9.55 -7.60
N ARG A 34 23.62 9.96 -6.42
CA ARG A 34 24.99 10.09 -5.94
C ARG A 34 25.12 9.35 -4.62
N SER A 35 26.27 8.74 -4.37
CA SER A 35 26.56 8.11 -3.07
C SER A 35 27.04 9.21 -2.11
N GLN A 36 26.23 9.54 -1.11
CA GLN A 36 26.50 10.63 -0.16
C GLN A 36 26.19 10.18 1.27
N GLU A 37 26.88 10.76 2.25
CA GLU A 37 26.47 10.61 3.64
C GLU A 37 25.10 11.26 3.86
N ILE A 38 24.21 10.62 4.60
CA ILE A 38 22.84 11.09 4.86
C ILE A 38 22.81 12.51 5.43
N GLN A 39 23.82 12.90 6.21
CA GLN A 39 23.92 14.23 6.83
C GLN A 39 24.25 15.34 5.81
N ASN A 40 24.76 14.96 4.63
CA ASN A 40 25.11 15.89 3.55
C ASN A 40 24.05 15.89 2.43
N VAL A 41 22.93 15.20 2.62
CA VAL A 41 21.85 15.15 1.64
C VAL A 41 20.76 16.15 2.02
N PRO A 42 20.56 17.25 1.28
CA PRO A 42 19.66 18.34 1.65
C PRO A 42 18.17 18.05 1.30
N ILE A 43 17.64 16.94 1.80
CA ILE A 43 16.22 16.54 1.72
C ILE A 43 15.84 15.76 2.98
N ALA A 44 14.56 15.74 3.32
CA ALA A 44 14.06 14.86 4.37
C ALA A 44 14.16 13.40 3.93
N VAL A 45 15.04 12.63 4.55
CA VAL A 45 15.24 11.20 4.26
C VAL A 45 15.41 10.41 5.53
N GLN A 46 14.70 9.29 5.64
CA GLN A 46 14.86 8.33 6.72
C GLN A 46 15.43 7.03 6.15
N THR A 47 16.46 6.50 6.81
CA THR A 47 17.11 5.25 6.40
C THR A 47 16.98 4.21 7.49
N LEU A 48 16.59 3.00 7.11
CA LEU A 48 16.49 1.84 7.96
C LEU A 48 17.43 0.75 7.46
N ALA A 49 18.37 0.33 8.29
CA ALA A 49 19.28 -0.77 7.94
C ALA A 49 18.51 -2.11 7.93
N GLY A 50 18.80 -2.97 6.94
CA GLY A 50 18.15 -4.28 6.84
C GLY A 50 18.36 -5.16 8.07
N SER A 51 19.50 -5.06 8.77
CA SER A 51 19.75 -5.74 10.03
C SER A 51 18.82 -5.24 11.16
N ALA A 52 18.60 -3.92 11.26
CA ALA A 52 17.72 -3.34 12.27
C ALA A 52 16.25 -3.76 12.03
N LEU A 53 15.81 -3.82 10.77
CA LEU A 53 14.48 -4.32 10.41
C LEU A 53 14.30 -5.78 10.84
N ARG A 54 15.26 -6.64 10.52
CA ARG A 54 15.25 -8.06 10.96
C ARG A 54 15.22 -8.20 12.47
N ASP A 55 16.00 -7.40 13.19
CA ASP A 55 16.07 -7.47 14.67
C ASP A 55 14.72 -7.21 15.32
N VAL A 56 13.85 -6.41 14.74
CA VAL A 56 12.49 -6.13 15.28
C VAL A 56 11.38 -6.91 14.56
N GLY A 57 11.72 -7.82 13.64
CA GLY A 57 10.76 -8.69 12.98
C GLY A 57 10.00 -8.06 11.82
N VAL A 58 10.49 -6.97 11.27
CA VAL A 58 9.94 -6.33 10.07
C VAL A 58 10.38 -7.12 8.83
N VAL A 59 9.43 -7.61 8.06
CA VAL A 59 9.68 -8.50 6.91
C VAL A 59 9.19 -7.96 5.57
N ASN A 60 8.34 -6.93 5.57
CA ASN A 60 7.82 -6.25 4.37
C ASN A 60 7.45 -4.79 4.66
N LEU A 61 6.95 -4.07 3.64
CA LEU A 61 6.58 -2.66 3.79
C LEU A 61 5.44 -2.42 4.79
N ALA A 62 4.52 -3.35 4.94
CA ALA A 62 3.40 -3.18 5.87
C ALA A 62 3.85 -3.15 7.34
N ASP A 63 4.90 -3.88 7.64
CA ASP A 63 5.46 -3.88 9.00
C ASP A 63 6.15 -2.56 9.37
N MET A 64 6.53 -1.75 8.35
CA MET A 64 7.20 -0.46 8.54
C MET A 64 6.25 0.67 8.94
N ASP A 65 4.95 0.51 8.79
CA ASP A 65 3.91 1.53 9.04
C ASP A 65 4.16 2.31 10.33
N ALA A 66 4.36 1.62 11.44
CA ALA A 66 4.55 2.25 12.74
C ALA A 66 5.97 2.82 12.97
N PHE A 67 6.95 2.54 12.11
CA PHE A 67 8.37 2.88 12.36
C PHE A 67 8.91 4.00 11.49
N VAL A 68 8.10 4.49 10.55
CA VAL A 68 8.44 5.64 9.69
C VAL A 68 7.35 6.70 9.84
N PRO A 69 7.54 7.71 10.71
CA PRO A 69 6.56 8.78 10.87
C PRO A 69 6.21 9.45 9.54
N GLY A 70 4.91 9.65 9.31
CA GLY A 70 4.38 10.16 8.05
C GLY A 70 4.16 9.11 6.95
N LEU A 71 4.60 7.87 7.13
CA LEU A 71 4.25 6.71 6.29
C LEU A 71 3.04 5.99 6.92
N SER A 72 2.09 5.58 6.10
CA SER A 72 1.05 4.61 6.47
C SER A 72 0.90 3.58 5.36
N VAL A 73 0.90 2.30 5.74
CA VAL A 73 0.74 1.17 4.82
C VAL A 73 -0.39 0.29 5.32
N GLU A 74 -1.52 0.33 4.65
CA GLU A 74 -2.64 -0.57 4.91
C GLU A 74 -2.52 -1.79 4.00
N ALA A 75 -2.13 -2.93 4.55
CA ALA A 75 -1.93 -4.18 3.83
C ALA A 75 -2.88 -5.30 4.27
N LEU A 76 -4.07 -4.94 4.72
CA LEU A 76 -5.13 -5.89 5.06
C LEU A 76 -5.51 -6.76 3.86
N GLN A 77 -5.31 -6.22 2.66
CA GLN A 77 -5.33 -6.93 1.40
C GLN A 77 -3.90 -6.95 0.82
N SER A 78 -3.18 -8.03 1.04
CA SER A 78 -1.75 -8.13 0.70
C SER A 78 -1.45 -8.00 -0.81
N THR A 79 -2.45 -8.19 -1.66
CA THR A 79 -2.34 -8.00 -3.12
C THR A 79 -2.73 -6.60 -3.58
N ARG A 80 -3.27 -5.76 -2.69
CA ARG A 80 -3.73 -4.38 -2.97
C ARG A 80 -3.38 -3.46 -1.80
N PRO A 81 -2.09 -3.29 -1.46
CA PRO A 81 -1.69 -2.42 -0.37
C PRO A 81 -1.97 -0.96 -0.72
N ILE A 82 -2.38 -0.21 0.27
CA ILE A 82 -2.62 1.22 0.22
C ILE A 82 -1.48 1.91 0.95
N ILE A 83 -0.80 2.83 0.27
CA ILE A 83 0.40 3.48 0.81
C ILE A 83 0.21 4.99 0.78
N PHE A 84 0.34 5.60 1.95
CA PHE A 84 0.33 7.05 2.13
C PHE A 84 1.68 7.53 2.67
N LEU A 85 2.16 8.65 2.15
CA LEU A 85 3.34 9.32 2.66
C LEU A 85 3.03 10.82 2.80
N ARG A 86 3.27 11.39 3.99
CA ARG A 86 2.84 12.77 4.34
C ARG A 86 1.35 13.03 4.04
N GLY A 87 0.49 12.02 4.29
CA GLY A 87 -0.95 12.09 4.06
C GLY A 87 -1.40 11.94 2.60
N VAL A 88 -0.48 11.75 1.66
CA VAL A 88 -0.77 11.60 0.24
C VAL A 88 -0.63 10.15 -0.20
N GLY A 89 -1.67 9.61 -0.82
CA GLY A 89 -1.77 8.25 -1.30
C GLY A 89 -3.05 8.06 -2.12
N THR A 90 -3.30 6.86 -2.61
CA THR A 90 -4.53 6.52 -3.33
C THR A 90 -5.15 5.25 -2.78
N LEU A 91 -6.48 5.23 -2.71
CA LEU A 91 -7.28 4.02 -2.40
C LEU A 91 -7.59 3.21 -3.67
N ASP A 92 -7.34 3.79 -4.85
CA ASP A 92 -7.60 3.12 -6.12
C ASP A 92 -6.56 2.04 -6.38
N TYR A 93 -7.04 0.84 -6.63
CA TYR A 93 -6.27 -0.36 -6.97
C TYR A 93 -6.44 -0.77 -8.44
N GLY A 94 -7.16 0.03 -9.22
CA GLY A 94 -7.38 -0.20 -10.65
C GLY A 94 -6.09 -0.08 -11.44
N ILE A 95 -5.92 -0.89 -12.49
CA ILE A 95 -4.74 -0.80 -13.36
C ILE A 95 -4.66 0.53 -14.12
N GLY A 96 -5.74 1.32 -14.16
CA GLY A 96 -5.78 2.65 -14.76
C GLY A 96 -5.03 3.71 -13.96
N THR A 97 -4.88 3.52 -12.63
CA THR A 97 -4.28 4.46 -11.68
C THR A 97 -2.89 4.02 -11.25
N ASP A 98 -2.02 4.98 -10.94
CA ASP A 98 -0.70 4.75 -10.34
C ASP A 98 -0.69 5.23 -8.88
N SER A 99 0.31 4.83 -8.09
CA SER A 99 0.51 5.34 -6.72
C SER A 99 1.34 6.62 -6.74
N PRO A 100 0.99 7.67 -5.96
CA PRO A 100 1.83 8.86 -5.81
C PRO A 100 3.10 8.64 -4.98
N VAL A 101 3.22 7.49 -4.31
CA VAL A 101 4.43 7.04 -3.61
C VAL A 101 5.18 6.05 -4.50
N GLY A 102 6.32 6.46 -5.02
CA GLY A 102 7.16 5.62 -5.88
C GLY A 102 7.88 4.54 -5.07
N ILE A 103 7.74 3.27 -5.45
CA ILE A 103 8.49 2.17 -4.82
C ILE A 103 9.53 1.67 -5.81
N PHE A 104 10.76 1.58 -5.33
CA PHE A 104 11.89 1.13 -6.14
C PHE A 104 12.65 0.02 -5.43
N THR A 105 13.08 -0.99 -6.16
CA THR A 105 14.04 -2.00 -5.69
C THR A 105 15.26 -1.94 -6.58
N ASP A 106 16.43 -1.69 -6.00
CA ASP A 106 17.71 -1.55 -6.72
C ASP A 106 17.63 -0.57 -7.91
N SER A 107 16.95 0.57 -7.71
CA SER A 107 16.70 1.63 -8.71
C SER A 107 15.69 1.24 -9.80
N VAL A 108 15.01 0.09 -9.71
CA VAL A 108 13.95 -0.33 -10.64
C VAL A 108 12.60 0.02 -10.03
N TYR A 109 11.77 0.76 -10.76
CA TYR A 109 10.40 1.08 -10.35
C TYR A 109 9.54 -0.18 -10.30
N VAL A 110 8.80 -0.37 -9.21
CA VAL A 110 8.02 -1.59 -8.97
C VAL A 110 6.74 -1.65 -9.83
N GLY A 111 6.21 -0.50 -10.23
CA GLY A 111 4.96 -0.43 -11.00
C GLY A 111 3.72 -0.39 -10.10
N LYS A 112 2.69 -1.16 -10.44
CA LYS A 112 1.43 -1.20 -9.69
C LYS A 112 1.60 -1.77 -8.28
N THR A 113 0.71 -1.37 -7.39
CA THR A 113 0.77 -1.73 -5.95
C THR A 113 0.69 -3.23 -5.70
N GLY A 114 0.07 -4.01 -6.59
CA GLY A 114 0.04 -5.48 -6.50
C GLY A 114 1.41 -6.15 -6.43
N GLY A 115 2.45 -5.53 -7.02
CA GLY A 115 3.84 -5.96 -6.95
C GLY A 115 4.67 -5.36 -5.81
N SER A 116 4.11 -4.57 -4.89
CA SER A 116 4.88 -3.71 -3.98
C SER A 116 5.17 -4.29 -2.59
N LEU A 117 4.36 -5.22 -2.07
CA LEU A 117 4.57 -5.86 -0.78
C LEU A 117 5.44 -7.12 -0.89
N LEU A 118 6.58 -6.99 -1.52
CA LEU A 118 7.54 -8.09 -1.58
C LEU A 118 8.29 -8.20 -0.26
N ASN A 119 8.67 -9.44 0.11
CA ASN A 119 9.47 -9.69 1.29
C ASN A 119 10.83 -9.01 1.22
N PHE A 120 11.32 -8.55 2.35
CA PHE A 120 12.65 -7.96 2.50
C PHE A 120 13.74 -9.04 2.49
N ASN A 121 13.85 -9.74 1.35
CA ASN A 121 14.87 -10.78 1.17
C ASN A 121 16.23 -10.14 0.89
N ASP A 122 17.17 -10.33 1.83
CA ASP A 122 18.56 -9.85 1.75
C ASP A 122 18.68 -8.31 1.55
N VAL A 123 17.84 -7.56 2.22
CA VAL A 123 17.86 -6.09 2.13
C VAL A 123 19.04 -5.53 2.90
N LYS A 124 19.78 -4.63 2.25
CA LYS A 124 20.88 -3.85 2.84
C LYS A 124 20.33 -2.68 3.65
N ARG A 125 19.42 -1.92 3.04
CA ARG A 125 18.73 -0.77 3.66
C ARG A 125 17.48 -0.39 2.89
N ILE A 126 16.61 0.36 3.55
CA ILE A 126 15.47 1.04 2.94
C ILE A 126 15.64 2.53 3.16
N GLU A 127 15.48 3.31 2.11
CA GLU A 127 15.52 4.77 2.12
C GLU A 127 14.10 5.29 1.86
N VAL A 128 13.53 6.08 2.76
CA VAL A 128 12.24 6.75 2.59
C VAL A 128 12.51 8.22 2.37
N LEU A 129 12.34 8.66 1.12
CA LEU A 129 12.51 10.05 0.70
C LEU A 129 11.15 10.72 0.72
N LYS A 130 10.99 11.74 1.51
CA LYS A 130 9.72 12.41 1.71
C LYS A 130 9.62 13.68 0.86
N GLY A 131 8.41 13.96 0.36
CA GLY A 131 8.17 15.04 -0.59
C GLY A 131 8.52 14.68 -2.04
N PRO A 132 8.20 15.55 -3.01
CA PRO A 132 8.31 15.25 -4.44
C PRO A 132 9.73 14.88 -4.87
N GLN A 133 9.86 13.75 -5.58
CA GLN A 133 11.12 13.24 -6.11
C GLN A 133 11.09 13.10 -7.64
N GLY A 134 10.22 13.86 -8.33
CA GLY A 134 9.99 13.75 -9.76
C GLY A 134 11.24 13.94 -10.63
N THR A 135 12.18 14.79 -10.25
CA THR A 135 13.39 15.10 -11.03
C THR A 135 14.27 13.86 -11.21
N LEU A 136 14.60 13.13 -10.15
CA LEU A 136 15.56 12.02 -10.21
C LEU A 136 14.89 10.65 -10.32
N PHE A 137 13.74 10.45 -9.69
CA PHE A 137 13.01 9.19 -9.72
C PHE A 137 11.93 9.14 -10.81
N GLY A 138 11.51 10.31 -11.28
CA GLY A 138 10.58 10.41 -12.40
C GLY A 138 9.12 10.37 -12.00
N ARG A 139 8.31 9.73 -12.84
CA ARG A 139 6.86 9.63 -12.67
C ARG A 139 6.48 8.94 -11.35
N ASN A 140 5.30 9.25 -10.85
CA ASN A 140 4.71 8.53 -9.72
C ASN A 140 5.51 8.67 -8.40
N ALA A 141 6.21 9.78 -8.24
CA ALA A 141 6.97 10.14 -7.05
C ALA A 141 6.51 11.50 -6.48
N ALA A 142 5.22 11.81 -6.56
CA ALA A 142 4.63 13.07 -6.14
C ALA A 142 4.65 13.25 -4.61
N ALA A 143 4.35 12.20 -3.87
CA ALA A 143 4.39 12.20 -2.40
C ALA A 143 5.76 11.87 -1.83
N GLY A 144 6.55 11.10 -2.57
CA GLY A 144 7.88 10.66 -2.19
C GLY A 144 8.26 9.31 -2.76
N VAL A 145 9.33 8.73 -2.23
CA VAL A 145 9.90 7.46 -2.73
C VAL A 145 10.28 6.55 -1.57
N ILE A 146 10.00 5.28 -1.71
CA ILE A 146 10.53 4.19 -0.90
C ILE A 146 11.52 3.41 -1.75
N SER A 147 12.83 3.51 -1.45
CA SER A 147 13.90 2.85 -2.18
C SER A 147 14.45 1.69 -1.35
N ILE A 148 14.25 0.48 -1.83
CA ILE A 148 14.75 -0.77 -1.24
C ILE A 148 16.06 -1.11 -1.93
N VAL A 149 17.14 -1.16 -1.19
CA VAL A 149 18.48 -1.51 -1.68
C VAL A 149 18.86 -2.86 -1.12
N THR A 150 19.15 -3.82 -1.99
CA THR A 150 19.57 -5.17 -1.59
C THR A 150 21.09 -5.28 -1.51
N ASN A 151 21.58 -6.40 -0.96
CA ASN A 151 23.04 -6.64 -0.94
C ASN A 151 23.52 -7.17 -2.28
N ASP A 152 24.62 -6.63 -2.75
CA ASP A 152 25.32 -7.12 -3.94
C ASP A 152 26.23 -8.33 -3.60
N PRO A 153 26.52 -9.22 -4.59
CA PRO A 153 27.55 -10.25 -4.41
C PRO A 153 28.93 -9.65 -4.08
N VAL A 154 29.66 -10.31 -3.19
CA VAL A 154 30.99 -9.91 -2.71
C VAL A 154 32.00 -11.03 -2.90
N GLU A 155 33.29 -10.67 -3.00
CA GLU A 155 34.39 -11.58 -3.27
C GLU A 155 34.90 -12.32 -2.00
N ARG A 156 33.98 -12.74 -1.16
CA ARG A 156 34.26 -13.57 0.03
C ARG A 156 33.10 -14.53 0.27
N VAL A 157 33.39 -15.64 0.93
CA VAL A 157 32.33 -16.56 1.34
C VAL A 157 31.56 -15.94 2.52
N GLU A 158 30.24 -15.88 2.38
CA GLU A 158 29.33 -15.53 3.46
C GLU A 158 28.17 -16.53 3.47
N ALA A 159 27.83 -17.04 4.61
CA ALA A 159 26.61 -17.82 4.79
C ALA A 159 25.90 -17.40 6.07
N SER A 160 24.60 -17.29 6.01
CA SER A 160 23.79 -17.04 7.21
C SER A 160 22.43 -17.71 7.11
N GLY A 161 21.89 -18.07 8.25
CA GLY A 161 20.54 -18.59 8.39
C GLY A 161 19.87 -18.02 9.63
N LEU A 162 18.56 -17.82 9.52
CA LEU A 162 17.70 -17.40 10.62
C LEU A 162 16.41 -18.22 10.56
N VAL A 163 16.00 -18.76 11.71
CA VAL A 163 14.71 -19.44 11.85
C VAL A 163 14.00 -18.87 13.08
N ARG A 164 12.75 -18.50 12.92
CA ARG A 164 11.83 -18.13 14.02
C ARG A 164 10.67 -19.11 14.04
N VAL A 165 10.31 -19.57 15.22
CA VAL A 165 9.14 -20.43 15.44
C VAL A 165 8.29 -19.79 16.54
N GLY A 166 7.02 -19.54 16.24
CA GLY A 166 6.15 -18.76 17.11
C GLY A 166 4.79 -19.37 17.36
N ASN A 167 4.00 -18.65 18.14
CA ASN A 167 2.61 -19.02 18.38
C ASN A 167 1.81 -19.03 17.06
N ARG A 168 0.66 -19.71 17.02
CA ARG A 168 -0.19 -19.94 15.85
C ARG A 168 0.52 -20.66 14.69
N GLY A 169 1.56 -21.43 14.98
CA GLY A 169 2.34 -22.13 13.96
C GLY A 169 3.18 -21.21 13.07
N ALA A 170 3.49 -20.00 13.56
CA ALA A 170 4.32 -19.07 12.83
C ALA A 170 5.74 -19.66 12.64
N VAL A 171 6.20 -19.65 11.41
CA VAL A 171 7.57 -20.02 11.01
C VAL A 171 8.07 -18.95 10.05
N HIS A 172 9.25 -18.43 10.33
CA HIS A 172 9.96 -17.50 9.44
C HIS A 172 11.40 -18.02 9.27
N THR A 173 11.83 -18.18 8.05
CA THR A 173 13.18 -18.68 7.71
C THR A 173 13.83 -17.76 6.70
N GLU A 174 15.07 -17.36 6.95
CA GLU A 174 15.94 -16.67 6.01
C GLU A 174 17.22 -17.48 5.80
N LEU A 175 17.63 -17.63 4.56
CA LEU A 175 18.89 -18.28 4.19
C LEU A 175 19.65 -17.39 3.21
N LEU A 176 20.97 -17.34 3.37
CA LEU A 176 21.85 -16.58 2.51
C LEU A 176 23.14 -17.37 2.30
N TYR A 177 23.58 -17.37 1.05
CA TYR A 177 24.89 -17.87 0.66
C TYR A 177 25.52 -16.97 -0.41
N ASN A 178 26.76 -16.54 -0.18
CA ASN A 178 27.57 -15.77 -1.11
C ASN A 178 28.93 -16.43 -1.29
N THR A 179 29.39 -16.54 -2.52
CA THR A 179 30.70 -17.14 -2.81
C THR A 179 31.35 -16.48 -4.02
N PRO A 180 32.68 -16.23 -3.99
CA PRO A 180 33.43 -15.97 -5.21
C PRO A 180 33.44 -17.22 -6.09
N LEU A 181 33.27 -17.06 -7.39
CA LEU A 181 33.35 -18.10 -8.40
C LEU A 181 34.69 -18.08 -9.12
N ALA A 182 35.22 -16.86 -9.33
CA ALA A 182 36.53 -16.58 -9.89
C ALA A 182 36.97 -15.16 -9.46
N GLU A 183 38.16 -14.75 -9.82
CA GLU A 183 38.61 -13.35 -9.64
C GLU A 183 37.64 -12.39 -10.34
N GLY A 184 37.10 -11.43 -9.60
CA GLY A 184 36.11 -10.48 -10.09
C GLY A 184 34.70 -11.07 -10.33
N LEU A 185 34.46 -12.36 -10.08
CA LEU A 185 33.15 -13.01 -10.30
C LEU A 185 32.61 -13.58 -8.98
N ALA A 186 31.45 -13.15 -8.56
CA ALA A 186 30.80 -13.62 -7.33
C ALA A 186 29.32 -13.95 -7.54
N LEU A 187 28.83 -14.90 -6.79
CA LEU A 187 27.41 -15.34 -6.74
C LEU A 187 26.86 -15.11 -5.35
N ARG A 188 25.63 -14.61 -5.28
CA ARG A 188 24.85 -14.46 -4.04
C ARG A 188 23.46 -15.00 -4.23
N ILE A 189 23.03 -15.87 -3.31
CA ILE A 189 21.69 -16.48 -3.31
C ILE A 189 21.08 -16.26 -1.93
N SER A 190 19.82 -15.83 -1.90
CA SER A 190 19.06 -15.69 -0.65
C SER A 190 17.64 -16.22 -0.82
N ALA A 191 17.11 -16.79 0.25
CA ALA A 191 15.75 -17.33 0.30
C ALA A 191 15.06 -16.91 1.59
N ILE A 192 13.76 -16.70 1.50
CA ILE A 192 12.88 -16.40 2.63
C ILE A 192 11.61 -17.26 2.54
N ASP A 193 11.16 -17.79 3.69
CA ASP A 193 9.87 -18.48 3.84
C ASP A 193 9.19 -17.94 5.10
N GLN A 194 7.99 -17.44 4.97
CA GLN A 194 7.18 -16.96 6.08
C GLN A 194 5.78 -17.55 6.00
N ARG A 195 5.31 -18.12 7.09
CA ARG A 195 3.98 -18.73 7.18
C ARG A 195 3.45 -18.74 8.60
N ASP A 196 2.14 -18.66 8.73
CA ASP A 196 1.42 -19.01 9.97
C ASP A 196 0.03 -19.61 9.65
N ASN A 197 -0.67 -20.06 10.68
CA ASN A 197 -1.99 -20.71 10.52
C ASN A 197 -3.16 -19.74 10.59
N GLY A 198 -2.93 -18.42 10.60
CA GLY A 198 -3.96 -17.42 10.82
C GLY A 198 -4.39 -17.26 12.27
N TRP A 199 -5.00 -16.12 12.55
CA TRP A 199 -5.38 -15.76 13.92
C TRP A 199 -6.90 -15.77 14.16
N ALA A 200 -7.71 -15.52 13.14
CA ALA A 200 -9.18 -15.48 13.23
C ALA A 200 -9.78 -16.80 12.74
N ARG A 201 -10.72 -17.36 13.50
CA ARG A 201 -11.43 -18.59 13.11
C ARG A 201 -12.76 -18.22 12.47
N ASN A 202 -12.94 -18.59 11.22
CA ASN A 202 -14.21 -18.44 10.51
C ASN A 202 -15.23 -19.47 11.01
N THR A 203 -16.35 -18.99 11.56
CA THR A 203 -17.42 -19.86 12.10
C THR A 203 -18.24 -20.54 11.01
N PHE A 204 -18.23 -20.01 9.79
CA PHE A 204 -18.94 -20.59 8.65
C PHE A 204 -18.37 -21.94 8.22
N ASN A 205 -17.06 -22.04 8.09
CA ASN A 205 -16.40 -23.24 7.56
C ASN A 205 -15.31 -23.81 8.47
N GLY A 206 -15.07 -23.22 9.64
CA GLY A 206 -14.07 -23.64 10.63
C GLY A 206 -12.62 -23.34 10.25
N ARG A 207 -12.34 -22.77 9.08
CA ARG A 207 -10.98 -22.39 8.64
C ARG A 207 -10.44 -21.21 9.43
N ARG A 208 -9.13 -21.13 9.55
CA ARG A 208 -8.45 -19.93 10.07
C ARG A 208 -8.13 -18.98 8.94
N MET A 209 -8.16 -17.66 9.22
CA MET A 209 -7.92 -16.57 8.30
C MET A 209 -6.95 -15.57 8.92
N GLY A 210 -6.41 -14.66 8.10
CA GLY A 210 -5.40 -13.71 8.51
C GLY A 210 -4.04 -14.36 8.71
N ASP A 211 -3.74 -15.37 7.90
CA ASP A 211 -2.50 -16.12 7.83
C ASP A 211 -1.43 -15.39 7.00
N ASP A 212 -0.17 -15.75 7.22
CA ASP A 212 0.97 -15.43 6.36
C ASP A 212 1.33 -16.65 5.50
N GLY A 213 1.82 -16.40 4.28
CA GLY A 213 2.17 -17.47 3.34
C GLY A 213 3.01 -16.96 2.17
N ASP A 214 4.16 -16.33 2.49
CA ASP A 214 5.06 -15.71 1.51
C ASP A 214 6.38 -16.48 1.40
N ARG A 215 6.86 -16.66 0.16
CA ARG A 215 8.16 -17.26 -0.16
C ARG A 215 8.87 -16.40 -1.18
N GLY A 216 10.16 -16.24 -1.00
CA GLY A 216 11.01 -15.50 -1.92
C GLY A 216 12.35 -16.16 -2.16
N LEU A 217 12.82 -16.08 -3.38
CA LEU A 217 14.15 -16.51 -3.79
C LEU A 217 14.78 -15.36 -4.60
N ARG A 218 16.04 -15.08 -4.31
CA ARG A 218 16.84 -14.11 -5.07
C ARG A 218 18.18 -14.74 -5.40
N ALA A 219 18.63 -14.56 -6.64
CA ALA A 219 19.96 -14.94 -7.07
C ALA A 219 20.59 -13.78 -7.85
N SER A 220 21.85 -13.47 -7.58
CA SER A 220 22.57 -12.42 -8.31
C SER A 220 24.00 -12.85 -8.57
N VAL A 221 24.48 -12.48 -9.76
CA VAL A 221 25.86 -12.68 -10.20
C VAL A 221 26.46 -11.30 -10.44
N ARG A 222 27.62 -11.06 -9.85
CA ARG A 222 28.41 -9.83 -10.06
C ARG A 222 29.69 -10.20 -10.78
N TRP A 223 29.96 -9.45 -11.85
CA TRP A 223 31.23 -9.52 -12.56
C TRP A 223 31.89 -8.14 -12.54
N ARG A 224 33.12 -8.12 -12.08
CA ARG A 224 34.00 -6.96 -12.06
C ARG A 224 35.21 -7.22 -12.92
N ARG A 225 35.51 -6.29 -13.78
CA ARG A 225 36.77 -6.29 -14.53
C ARG A 225 37.21 -4.85 -14.71
N ASP A 226 38.44 -4.59 -14.33
CA ASP A 226 38.99 -3.21 -14.22
C ASP A 226 38.03 -2.39 -13.33
N ASP A 227 37.53 -1.27 -13.82
CA ASP A 227 36.56 -0.44 -13.10
C ASP A 227 35.10 -0.68 -13.56
N THR A 228 34.84 -1.66 -14.41
CA THR A 228 33.49 -2.02 -14.85
C THR A 228 32.87 -3.02 -13.90
N ASP A 229 31.66 -2.73 -13.45
CA ASP A 229 30.84 -3.52 -12.53
C ASP A 229 29.52 -3.91 -13.20
N VAL A 230 29.28 -5.20 -13.35
CA VAL A 230 28.07 -5.75 -13.96
C VAL A 230 27.39 -6.65 -12.95
N ILE A 231 26.10 -6.41 -12.70
CA ILE A 231 25.30 -7.23 -11.81
C ILE A 231 24.02 -7.68 -12.55
N LEU A 232 23.88 -8.99 -12.65
CA LEU A 232 22.64 -9.62 -13.11
C LEU A 232 21.92 -10.21 -11.90
N GLY A 233 20.70 -9.76 -11.63
CA GLY A 233 19.85 -10.22 -10.55
C GLY A 233 18.56 -10.84 -11.06
N TRP A 234 18.13 -11.92 -10.45
CA TRP A 234 16.83 -12.56 -10.64
C TRP A 234 16.13 -12.72 -9.30
N GLU A 235 14.83 -12.46 -9.30
CA GLU A 235 13.96 -12.58 -8.13
C GLU A 235 12.71 -13.39 -8.49
N HIS A 236 12.31 -14.25 -7.58
CA HIS A 236 11.05 -15.01 -7.67
C HIS A 236 10.33 -14.96 -6.32
N GLY A 237 9.02 -14.72 -6.35
CA GLY A 237 8.19 -14.67 -5.15
C GLY A 237 6.83 -15.34 -5.36
N VAL A 238 6.37 -16.05 -4.34
CA VAL A 238 5.05 -16.67 -4.31
C VAL A 238 4.40 -16.38 -2.97
N MET A 239 3.17 -15.85 -3.00
CA MET A 239 2.31 -15.69 -1.83
C MET A 239 1.00 -16.44 -2.05
N ARG A 240 0.51 -17.12 -1.03
CA ARG A 240 -0.82 -17.69 -1.01
C ARG A 240 -1.33 -17.73 0.43
N VAL A 241 -2.38 -16.94 0.69
CA VAL A 241 -3.00 -16.79 1.99
C VAL A 241 -4.53 -16.81 1.86
N SER A 242 -5.23 -16.96 2.98
CA SER A 242 -6.68 -16.73 3.00
C SER A 242 -7.02 -15.31 2.55
N GLY A 243 -8.27 -15.06 2.17
CA GLY A 243 -8.79 -13.71 2.11
C GLY A 243 -8.68 -13.00 3.47
N PRO A 244 -8.76 -11.67 3.50
CA PRO A 244 -8.70 -10.94 4.76
C PRO A 244 -9.88 -11.33 5.67
N PRO A 245 -9.68 -11.45 7.00
CA PRO A 245 -10.77 -11.65 7.92
C PRO A 245 -11.64 -10.39 8.01
N VAL A 246 -12.90 -10.53 7.58
CA VAL A 246 -13.88 -9.45 7.49
C VAL A 246 -14.94 -9.65 8.57
N PHE A 247 -15.17 -8.64 9.41
CA PHE A 247 -16.09 -8.70 10.54
C PHE A 247 -17.29 -7.77 10.31
N SER A 248 -18.50 -8.28 10.44
CA SER A 248 -19.72 -7.48 10.34
C SER A 248 -19.78 -6.39 11.42
N LEU A 249 -20.22 -5.21 11.04
CA LEU A 249 -20.53 -4.11 11.97
C LEU A 249 -22.01 -4.13 12.43
N THR A 250 -22.86 -4.97 11.82
CA THR A 250 -24.30 -5.09 12.12
C THR A 250 -24.66 -6.43 12.79
N GLY A 251 -23.63 -7.25 13.09
CA GLY A 251 -23.87 -8.61 13.62
C GLY A 251 -24.58 -9.52 12.62
N GLY A 252 -24.38 -9.32 11.31
CA GLY A 252 -24.97 -10.08 10.22
C GLY A 252 -26.44 -9.73 9.91
N LYS A 253 -26.95 -8.64 10.47
CA LYS A 253 -28.28 -8.11 10.13
C LYS A 253 -28.15 -7.08 9.00
N ILE A 254 -29.22 -6.95 8.21
CA ILE A 254 -29.34 -5.84 7.25
C ILE A 254 -29.74 -4.60 8.04
N ASP A 255 -28.86 -3.60 8.03
CA ASP A 255 -29.07 -2.34 8.74
C ASP A 255 -28.55 -1.16 7.89
N PHE A 256 -29.45 -0.26 7.53
CA PHE A 256 -29.17 0.96 6.79
C PHE A 256 -29.21 2.21 7.69
N THR A 257 -29.32 2.05 9.02
CA THR A 257 -29.45 3.19 9.94
C THR A 257 -28.12 3.93 10.14
N GLY A 258 -26.98 3.31 9.82
CA GLY A 258 -25.67 3.93 9.80
C GLY A 258 -24.83 3.72 11.08
N PRO A 259 -23.76 4.49 11.25
CA PRO A 259 -22.71 4.18 12.24
C PRO A 259 -23.15 4.16 13.71
N ALA A 260 -24.26 4.80 14.05
CA ALA A 260 -24.74 4.86 15.43
C ALA A 260 -25.19 3.48 16.01
N THR A 261 -25.53 2.54 15.13
CA THR A 261 -26.00 1.20 15.52
C THR A 261 -24.90 0.13 15.40
N TRP A 262 -23.72 0.49 14.94
CA TRP A 262 -22.66 -0.46 14.69
C TRP A 262 -22.07 -1.06 15.98
N ILE A 263 -21.67 -2.32 15.87
CA ILE A 263 -21.14 -3.15 16.94
C ILE A 263 -19.61 -3.26 16.76
N ASP A 264 -18.88 -3.22 17.86
CA ASP A 264 -17.41 -3.41 17.83
C ASP A 264 -17.05 -4.77 17.20
N PRO A 265 -16.36 -4.78 16.04
CA PRO A 265 -16.04 -6.01 15.32
C PRO A 265 -15.12 -6.95 16.10
N ARG A 266 -14.35 -6.45 17.06
CA ARG A 266 -13.50 -7.27 17.94
C ARG A 266 -14.30 -8.19 18.87
N THR A 267 -15.58 -7.90 19.05
CA THR A 267 -16.53 -8.70 19.88
C THR A 267 -17.38 -9.65 19.05
N GLN A 268 -17.31 -9.57 17.71
CA GLN A 268 -18.11 -10.36 16.81
C GLN A 268 -17.36 -11.62 16.35
N PRO A 269 -18.09 -12.74 16.09
CA PRO A 269 -17.49 -13.89 15.44
C PRO A 269 -17.14 -13.54 13.99
N LEU A 270 -16.04 -14.09 13.50
CA LEU A 270 -15.76 -14.07 12.07
C LEU A 270 -16.71 -15.04 11.36
N ALA A 271 -17.47 -14.57 10.37
CA ALA A 271 -18.46 -15.35 9.65
C ALA A 271 -18.45 -14.97 8.16
N ASN A 272 -17.41 -15.37 7.44
CA ASN A 272 -17.24 -15.10 6.01
C ASN A 272 -17.72 -16.31 5.18
N ASP A 273 -18.67 -16.10 4.29
CA ASP A 273 -19.27 -17.17 3.47
C ASP A 273 -18.92 -17.07 1.97
N ALA A 274 -18.18 -16.03 1.54
CA ALA A 274 -17.71 -15.94 0.16
C ALA A 274 -16.72 -17.06 -0.17
N GLU A 275 -16.93 -17.70 -1.31
CA GLU A 275 -16.02 -18.72 -1.86
C GLU A 275 -15.75 -18.45 -3.36
N PRO A 276 -14.49 -18.44 -3.82
CA PRO A 276 -13.28 -18.62 -3.02
C PRO A 276 -13.00 -17.42 -2.12
N ASN A 277 -12.27 -17.65 -1.01
CA ASN A 277 -11.80 -16.60 -0.11
C ASN A 277 -10.26 -16.77 0.02
N VAL A 278 -9.52 -16.14 -0.88
CA VAL A 278 -8.07 -16.36 -1.05
C VAL A 278 -7.37 -15.15 -1.66
N GLN A 279 -6.15 -14.91 -1.22
CA GLN A 279 -5.22 -14.00 -1.88
C GLN A 279 -3.99 -14.77 -2.36
N SER A 280 -3.53 -14.47 -3.57
CA SER A 280 -2.31 -15.04 -4.10
C SER A 280 -1.56 -14.05 -4.98
N ARG A 281 -0.23 -14.21 -5.00
CA ARG A 281 0.67 -13.48 -5.90
C ARG A 281 1.79 -14.39 -6.37
N THR A 282 2.13 -14.30 -7.64
CA THR A 282 3.40 -14.76 -8.19
C THR A 282 4.15 -13.57 -8.75
N PHE A 283 5.44 -13.52 -8.55
CA PHE A 283 6.29 -12.43 -9.00
C PHE A 283 7.59 -12.99 -9.58
N ASP A 284 8.03 -12.44 -10.71
CA ASP A 284 9.32 -12.69 -11.34
C ASP A 284 9.96 -11.35 -11.75
N GLY A 285 11.24 -11.18 -11.43
CA GLY A 285 12.03 -10.01 -11.77
C GLY A 285 13.39 -10.39 -12.32
N LEU A 286 13.82 -9.71 -13.39
CA LEU A 286 15.17 -9.78 -13.93
C LEU A 286 15.73 -8.35 -14.05
N THR A 287 16.93 -8.13 -13.51
CA THR A 287 17.58 -6.81 -13.51
C THR A 287 19.03 -6.96 -13.91
N LEU A 288 19.45 -6.18 -14.91
CA LEU A 288 20.86 -6.02 -15.31
C LEU A 288 21.29 -4.61 -14.98
N ARG A 289 22.30 -4.47 -14.13
CA ARG A 289 22.96 -3.20 -13.81
C ARG A 289 24.38 -3.22 -14.32
N VAL A 290 24.77 -2.21 -15.10
CA VAL A 290 26.12 -2.02 -15.62
C VAL A 290 26.60 -0.65 -15.19
N THR A 291 27.74 -0.59 -14.54
CA THR A 291 28.40 0.67 -14.19
C THR A 291 29.84 0.62 -14.72
N THR A 292 30.22 1.60 -15.52
CA THR A 292 31.56 1.67 -16.12
C THR A 292 32.07 3.11 -16.16
N PRO A 293 33.30 3.37 -15.77
CA PRO A 293 33.90 4.69 -15.93
C PRO A 293 34.13 5.01 -17.40
N LEU A 294 33.90 6.25 -17.75
CA LEU A 294 34.32 6.89 -18.98
C LEU A 294 35.41 7.93 -18.63
N ARG A 295 36.03 8.50 -19.63
CA ARG A 295 37.17 9.42 -19.41
C ARG A 295 36.90 10.55 -18.39
N HIS A 296 35.67 11.08 -18.36
CA HIS A 296 35.28 12.21 -17.48
C HIS A 296 33.94 12.00 -16.79
N ALA A 297 33.38 10.78 -16.84
CA ALA A 297 32.07 10.45 -16.30
C ALA A 297 31.99 8.97 -15.94
N THR A 298 30.96 8.61 -15.18
CA THR A 298 30.55 7.22 -14.98
C THR A 298 29.24 6.99 -15.69
N LEU A 299 29.19 5.99 -16.54
CA LEU A 299 27.95 5.52 -17.17
C LEU A 299 27.34 4.44 -16.30
N SER A 300 26.07 4.57 -15.99
CA SER A 300 25.25 3.52 -15.39
C SER A 300 24.10 3.16 -16.34
N SER A 301 23.91 1.88 -16.59
CA SER A 301 22.79 1.35 -17.36
C SER A 301 21.99 0.39 -16.49
N ILE A 302 20.67 0.54 -16.45
CA ILE A 302 19.76 -0.33 -15.73
C ILE A 302 18.71 -0.82 -16.72
N THR A 303 18.69 -2.14 -16.94
CA THR A 303 17.67 -2.84 -17.73
C THR A 303 16.89 -3.74 -16.81
N ALA A 304 15.57 -3.66 -16.80
CA ALA A 304 14.77 -4.52 -15.95
C ALA A 304 13.49 -4.99 -16.65
N TYR A 305 13.12 -6.22 -16.34
CA TYR A 305 11.82 -6.82 -16.63
C TYR A 305 11.21 -7.34 -15.34
N ARG A 306 9.92 -7.06 -15.13
CA ARG A 306 9.15 -7.57 -14.01
C ARG A 306 7.81 -8.08 -14.49
N HIS A 307 7.34 -9.15 -13.88
CA HIS A 307 6.03 -9.72 -14.12
C HIS A 307 5.41 -10.18 -12.81
N PHE A 308 4.13 -9.89 -12.61
CA PHE A 308 3.37 -10.47 -11.52
C PHE A 308 1.95 -10.81 -11.92
N ASN A 309 1.40 -11.81 -11.24
CA ASN A 309 -0.02 -12.11 -11.25
C ASN A 309 -0.53 -12.07 -9.83
N THR A 310 -1.69 -11.47 -9.61
CA THR A 310 -2.37 -11.46 -8.32
C THR A 310 -3.80 -11.94 -8.46
N GLN A 311 -4.30 -12.55 -7.39
CA GLN A 311 -5.71 -12.85 -7.19
C GLN A 311 -6.09 -12.42 -5.77
N ASN A 312 -7.24 -11.77 -5.66
CA ASN A 312 -7.85 -11.41 -4.39
C ASN A 312 -9.34 -11.72 -4.48
N TRP A 313 -9.76 -12.70 -3.69
CA TRP A 313 -11.16 -13.06 -3.53
C TRP A 313 -11.50 -12.94 -2.05
N GLN A 314 -12.55 -12.20 -1.74
CA GLN A 314 -12.90 -11.91 -0.37
C GLN A 314 -14.41 -11.72 -0.17
N ASP A 315 -14.82 -11.93 1.06
CA ASP A 315 -16.10 -11.53 1.59
C ASP A 315 -16.16 -10.01 1.77
N ASN A 316 -17.29 -9.39 1.43
CA ASN A 316 -17.46 -7.94 1.52
C ASN A 316 -18.74 -7.53 2.27
N ASP A 317 -19.30 -8.42 3.08
CA ASP A 317 -20.40 -8.10 4.01
C ASP A 317 -20.12 -8.58 5.45
N GLY A 318 -19.14 -9.47 5.64
CA GLY A 318 -18.69 -9.97 6.94
C GLY A 318 -19.73 -10.87 7.62
N SER A 319 -20.67 -11.45 6.88
CA SER A 319 -21.77 -12.22 7.44
C SER A 319 -22.08 -13.49 6.62
N VAL A 320 -22.98 -14.30 7.13
CA VAL A 320 -23.55 -15.46 6.42
C VAL A 320 -25.02 -15.22 6.03
N ASN A 321 -25.43 -13.96 6.01
CA ASN A 321 -26.78 -13.59 5.64
C ASN A 321 -26.95 -13.55 4.11
N PRO A 322 -27.69 -14.48 3.49
CA PRO A 322 -27.78 -14.54 2.03
C PRO A 322 -28.45 -13.32 1.40
N ALA A 323 -29.16 -12.50 2.18
CA ALA A 323 -29.76 -11.25 1.71
C ALA A 323 -28.79 -10.06 1.80
N ALA A 324 -27.59 -10.24 2.38
CA ALA A 324 -26.50 -9.28 2.42
C ALA A 324 -25.28 -9.76 1.62
N TYR A 325 -25.31 -10.96 1.06
CA TYR A 325 -24.18 -11.60 0.41
C TYR A 325 -23.56 -10.72 -0.69
N ILE A 326 -22.30 -10.41 -0.54
CA ILE A 326 -21.48 -9.73 -1.53
C ILE A 326 -20.03 -10.24 -1.47
N GLY A 327 -19.60 -10.92 -2.52
CA GLY A 327 -18.22 -11.34 -2.73
C GLY A 327 -17.55 -10.47 -3.79
N ILE A 328 -16.28 -10.15 -3.60
CA ILE A 328 -15.49 -9.41 -4.60
C ILE A 328 -14.27 -10.23 -5.00
N GLY A 329 -14.04 -10.30 -6.31
CA GLY A 329 -12.85 -10.88 -6.91
C GLY A 329 -12.06 -9.85 -7.71
N ASN A 330 -10.74 -9.87 -7.58
CA ASN A 330 -9.83 -9.10 -8.41
C ASN A 330 -8.68 -10.00 -8.88
N VAL A 331 -8.51 -10.08 -10.19
CA VAL A 331 -7.43 -10.83 -10.83
C VAL A 331 -6.64 -9.88 -11.70
N GLU A 332 -5.33 -9.75 -11.45
CA GLU A 332 -4.46 -8.84 -12.19
C GLU A 332 -3.25 -9.60 -12.73
N SER A 333 -2.85 -9.25 -13.95
CA SER A 333 -1.60 -9.62 -14.59
C SER A 333 -0.88 -8.36 -15.06
N ASN A 334 0.37 -8.20 -14.67
CA ASN A 334 1.14 -7.00 -14.98
C ASN A 334 2.56 -7.38 -15.43
N SER A 335 3.04 -6.72 -16.49
CA SER A 335 4.42 -6.86 -16.97
C SER A 335 5.01 -5.49 -17.24
N THR A 336 6.18 -5.22 -16.70
CA THR A 336 6.91 -3.97 -16.93
C THR A 336 8.27 -4.23 -17.56
N TRP A 337 8.67 -3.35 -18.42
CA TRP A 337 10.03 -3.25 -18.98
C TRP A 337 10.55 -1.85 -18.75
N GLN A 338 11.81 -1.74 -18.32
CA GLN A 338 12.46 -0.47 -18.02
C GLN A 338 13.88 -0.47 -18.56
N GLN A 339 14.28 0.69 -19.10
CA GLN A 339 15.65 0.99 -19.46
C GLN A 339 16.00 2.39 -18.98
N GLU A 340 17.12 2.53 -18.26
CA GLU A 340 17.67 3.81 -17.90
C GLU A 340 19.16 3.85 -18.24
N PHE A 341 19.59 4.96 -18.85
CA PHE A 341 20.99 5.32 -19.01
C PHE A 341 21.24 6.59 -18.24
N LYS A 342 22.24 6.56 -17.37
CA LYS A 342 22.62 7.69 -16.53
C LYS A 342 24.12 7.93 -16.63
N LEU A 343 24.48 9.19 -16.81
CA LEU A 343 25.84 9.69 -16.76
C LEU A 343 25.98 10.60 -15.55
N ASN A 344 27.03 10.43 -14.77
CA ASN A 344 27.40 11.33 -13.71
C ASN A 344 28.89 11.65 -13.77
N GLY A 345 29.23 12.88 -13.46
CA GLY A 345 30.63 13.37 -13.52
C GLY A 345 30.81 14.63 -12.71
N GLN A 346 32.06 15.06 -12.69
CA GLN A 346 32.50 16.30 -12.06
C GLN A 346 33.32 17.12 -13.03
N THR A 347 33.07 18.43 -13.10
CA THR A 347 33.79 19.36 -13.95
C THR A 347 34.02 20.68 -13.21
N GLY A 348 35.22 20.91 -12.72
CA GLY A 348 35.54 22.06 -11.88
C GLY A 348 34.72 22.06 -10.59
N ALA A 349 33.95 23.12 -10.35
CA ALA A 349 33.05 23.27 -9.20
C ALA A 349 31.66 22.69 -9.42
N LEU A 350 31.43 21.89 -10.46
CA LEU A 350 30.12 21.36 -10.84
C LEU A 350 30.13 19.84 -10.81
N ASP A 351 29.29 19.26 -9.97
CA ASP A 351 28.90 17.84 -10.06
C ASP A 351 27.59 17.75 -10.85
N TRP A 352 27.57 16.87 -11.83
CA TRP A 352 26.40 16.74 -12.70
C TRP A 352 25.93 15.31 -12.85
N VAL A 353 24.65 15.16 -13.03
CA VAL A 353 23.96 13.90 -13.40
C VAL A 353 23.03 14.21 -14.56
N GLY A 354 23.02 13.37 -15.57
CA GLY A 354 22.08 13.44 -16.68
C GLY A 354 21.67 12.05 -17.11
N GLY A 355 20.47 11.90 -17.61
CA GLY A 355 20.01 10.58 -18.04
C GLY A 355 18.79 10.61 -18.92
N VAL A 356 18.54 9.44 -19.51
CA VAL A 356 17.33 9.14 -20.30
C VAL A 356 16.73 7.84 -19.80
N SER A 357 15.40 7.75 -19.80
CA SER A 357 14.70 6.54 -19.40
C SER A 357 13.53 6.21 -20.31
N ALA A 358 13.27 4.93 -20.48
CA ALA A 358 12.10 4.39 -21.16
C ALA A 358 11.42 3.36 -20.24
N TYR A 359 10.10 3.40 -20.20
CA TYR A 359 9.25 2.51 -19.43
C TYR A 359 8.11 2.01 -20.30
N ARG A 360 7.78 0.75 -20.18
CA ARG A 360 6.56 0.18 -20.76
C ARG A 360 5.91 -0.76 -19.76
N GLU A 361 4.60 -0.66 -19.63
CA GLU A 361 3.76 -1.52 -18.81
C GLU A 361 2.62 -2.09 -19.65
N ARG A 362 2.34 -3.36 -19.46
CA ARG A 362 1.14 -4.03 -19.95
C ARG A 362 0.43 -4.65 -18.75
N ALA A 363 -0.79 -4.23 -18.54
CA ALA A 363 -1.63 -4.69 -17.44
C ALA A 363 -2.96 -5.21 -17.97
N ALA A 364 -3.48 -6.25 -17.31
CA ALA A 364 -4.83 -6.75 -17.50
C ALA A 364 -5.42 -7.01 -16.12
N GLN A 365 -6.67 -6.57 -15.92
CA GLN A 365 -7.39 -6.75 -14.68
C GLN A 365 -8.79 -7.25 -14.97
N THR A 366 -9.28 -8.16 -14.15
CA THR A 366 -10.68 -8.56 -14.11
C THR A 366 -11.19 -8.37 -12.70
N GLN A 367 -12.23 -7.58 -12.57
CA GLN A 367 -12.94 -7.42 -11.31
C GLN A 367 -14.27 -8.14 -11.39
N HIS A 368 -14.65 -8.82 -10.31
CA HIS A 368 -15.90 -9.57 -10.18
C HIS A 368 -16.67 -9.06 -8.97
N VAL A 369 -17.98 -8.97 -9.11
CA VAL A 369 -18.91 -8.82 -8.01
C VAL A 369 -19.84 -10.03 -8.02
N ASP A 370 -19.81 -10.77 -6.92
CA ASP A 370 -20.67 -11.93 -6.69
C ASP A 370 -21.79 -11.56 -5.73
N LEU A 371 -23.00 -11.78 -6.16
CA LEU A 371 -24.24 -11.49 -5.44
C LEU A 371 -25.15 -12.71 -5.48
N THR A 372 -26.25 -12.63 -4.77
CA THR A 372 -27.41 -13.49 -4.94
C THR A 372 -28.62 -12.65 -5.37
N THR A 373 -29.66 -13.29 -5.89
CA THR A 373 -30.93 -12.58 -6.16
C THR A 373 -31.58 -12.04 -4.89
N LEU A 374 -31.25 -12.57 -3.71
CA LEU A 374 -31.70 -12.01 -2.42
C LEU A 374 -30.94 -10.72 -2.07
N SER A 375 -29.62 -10.71 -2.20
CA SER A 375 -28.85 -9.50 -1.96
C SER A 375 -29.12 -8.43 -3.02
N MET A 376 -29.40 -8.82 -4.27
CA MET A 376 -29.89 -7.93 -5.31
C MET A 376 -31.24 -7.31 -4.95
N ASP A 377 -32.21 -8.10 -4.43
CA ASP A 377 -33.47 -7.55 -3.93
C ASP A 377 -33.27 -6.57 -2.77
N THR A 378 -32.30 -6.84 -1.88
CA THR A 378 -31.96 -5.94 -0.77
C THR A 378 -31.43 -4.61 -1.31
N LEU A 379 -30.46 -4.66 -2.22
CA LEU A 379 -29.83 -3.52 -2.84
C LEU A 379 -30.82 -2.67 -3.63
N ILE A 380 -31.62 -3.29 -4.54
CA ILE A 380 -32.59 -2.58 -5.39
C ILE A 380 -33.75 -2.04 -4.54
N ARG A 381 -34.16 -2.75 -3.50
CA ARG A 381 -35.20 -2.26 -2.58
C ARG A 381 -34.75 -1.04 -1.82
N HIS A 382 -33.51 -1.02 -1.36
CA HIS A 382 -32.96 0.16 -0.69
C HIS A 382 -32.86 1.36 -1.65
N ALA A 383 -32.37 1.14 -2.87
CA ALA A 383 -32.15 2.20 -3.85
C ALA A 383 -33.45 2.68 -4.52
N ALA A 384 -34.41 1.79 -4.83
CA ALA A 384 -35.58 2.08 -5.68
C ALA A 384 -36.93 1.62 -5.10
N GLY A 385 -36.97 1.07 -3.90
CA GLY A 385 -38.20 0.65 -3.23
C GLY A 385 -38.82 -0.63 -3.77
N ILE A 386 -38.19 -1.35 -4.69
CA ILE A 386 -38.71 -2.58 -5.30
C ILE A 386 -37.77 -3.77 -5.06
N ALA A 387 -38.38 -4.96 -4.96
CA ALA A 387 -37.66 -6.23 -4.89
C ALA A 387 -38.04 -7.10 -6.10
N PRO A 388 -37.36 -6.97 -7.24
CA PRO A 388 -37.79 -7.53 -8.51
C PRO A 388 -37.88 -9.05 -8.49
N TYR A 389 -36.96 -9.76 -7.88
CA TYR A 389 -36.91 -11.22 -7.85
C TYR A 389 -37.99 -11.81 -6.95
N ALA A 390 -38.24 -11.22 -5.78
CA ALA A 390 -39.33 -11.57 -4.89
C ALA A 390 -40.70 -11.28 -5.55
N THR A 391 -40.84 -10.13 -6.21
CA THR A 391 -42.05 -9.73 -6.94
C THR A 391 -42.37 -10.73 -8.04
N LEU A 392 -41.40 -11.11 -8.88
CA LEU A 392 -41.55 -12.07 -9.95
C LEU A 392 -41.85 -13.48 -9.44
N THR A 393 -41.22 -13.89 -8.34
CA THR A 393 -41.52 -15.16 -7.66
C THR A 393 -42.98 -15.22 -7.24
N ASN A 394 -43.45 -14.20 -6.53
CA ASN A 394 -44.85 -14.13 -6.05
C ASN A 394 -45.84 -14.10 -7.22
N LEU A 395 -45.52 -13.33 -8.26
CA LEU A 395 -46.34 -13.23 -9.46
C LEU A 395 -46.44 -14.58 -10.19
N ALA A 396 -45.31 -15.27 -10.38
CA ALA A 396 -45.29 -16.58 -11.04
C ALA A 396 -46.10 -17.61 -10.28
N GLN A 397 -45.87 -17.69 -8.98
CA GLN A 397 -46.62 -18.62 -8.12
C GLN A 397 -48.12 -18.31 -8.07
N GLY A 398 -48.51 -17.03 -8.03
CA GLY A 398 -49.87 -16.57 -8.06
C GLY A 398 -50.60 -16.96 -9.35
N ILE A 399 -49.97 -16.65 -10.51
CA ILE A 399 -50.51 -17.03 -11.82
C ILE A 399 -50.52 -18.56 -11.97
N GLY A 400 -49.46 -19.25 -11.51
CA GLY A 400 -49.41 -20.71 -11.53
C GLY A 400 -50.59 -21.37 -10.80
N ARG A 401 -50.92 -20.87 -9.60
CA ARG A 401 -52.07 -21.32 -8.84
C ARG A 401 -53.39 -21.03 -9.58
N ALA A 402 -53.55 -19.82 -10.12
CA ALA A 402 -54.74 -19.39 -10.80
C ALA A 402 -55.01 -20.15 -12.13
N THR A 403 -53.95 -20.55 -12.82
CA THR A 403 -54.01 -21.21 -14.13
C THR A 403 -53.80 -22.72 -14.08
N GLY A 404 -53.45 -23.28 -12.90
CA GLY A 404 -53.07 -24.69 -12.77
C GLY A 404 -51.69 -25.03 -13.35
N ASN A 405 -50.86 -24.04 -13.66
CA ASN A 405 -49.51 -24.26 -14.22
C ASN A 405 -48.53 -24.67 -13.13
N ALA A 406 -48.24 -25.97 -13.00
CA ALA A 406 -47.37 -26.53 -11.98
C ALA A 406 -45.93 -25.98 -12.05
N ALA A 407 -45.40 -25.69 -13.23
CA ALA A 407 -44.06 -25.16 -13.41
C ALA A 407 -43.91 -23.76 -12.77
N LEU A 408 -44.96 -22.95 -12.79
CA LEU A 408 -44.98 -21.64 -12.14
C LEU A 408 -45.27 -21.71 -10.65
N GLN A 409 -46.06 -22.71 -10.18
CA GLN A 409 -46.43 -22.84 -8.75
C GLN A 409 -45.23 -23.07 -7.85
N GLY A 410 -44.26 -23.90 -8.29
CA GLY A 410 -43.06 -24.22 -7.54
C GLY A 410 -41.87 -23.32 -7.84
N LEU A 411 -42.03 -22.31 -8.73
CA LEU A 411 -40.90 -21.49 -9.14
C LEU A 411 -40.51 -20.49 -8.06
N THR A 412 -39.19 -20.40 -7.76
CA THR A 412 -38.61 -19.36 -6.91
C THR A 412 -37.38 -18.78 -7.57
N LEU A 413 -37.15 -17.48 -7.43
CA LEU A 413 -35.96 -16.79 -7.87
C LEU A 413 -35.05 -16.40 -6.68
N ALA A 414 -35.37 -16.81 -5.46
CA ALA A 414 -34.65 -16.44 -4.26
C ALA A 414 -33.32 -17.19 -4.15
N GLY A 415 -32.25 -16.48 -3.77
CA GLY A 415 -30.94 -17.04 -3.43
C GLY A 415 -30.14 -17.59 -4.61
N LEU A 416 -30.49 -17.25 -5.84
CA LEU A 416 -29.78 -17.72 -7.02
C LEU A 416 -28.47 -16.94 -7.24
N PRO A 417 -27.39 -17.62 -7.64
CA PRO A 417 -26.11 -16.96 -7.88
C PRO A 417 -26.18 -15.93 -9.01
N TRP A 418 -25.45 -14.82 -8.81
CA TRP A 418 -25.31 -13.72 -9.74
C TRP A 418 -23.87 -13.23 -9.74
N ARG A 419 -23.22 -13.14 -10.91
CA ARG A 419 -21.89 -12.59 -11.06
C ARG A 419 -21.86 -11.56 -12.19
N GLU A 420 -21.31 -10.40 -11.90
CA GLU A 420 -20.93 -9.42 -12.91
C GLU A 420 -19.41 -9.26 -12.94
N SER A 421 -18.89 -8.84 -14.09
CA SER A 421 -17.45 -8.67 -14.29
C SER A 421 -17.16 -7.47 -15.17
N ILE A 422 -16.01 -6.83 -14.90
CA ILE A 422 -15.39 -5.87 -15.80
C ILE A 422 -13.97 -6.33 -16.10
N HIS A 423 -13.60 -6.30 -17.38
CA HIS A 423 -12.29 -6.68 -17.88
C HIS A 423 -11.58 -5.45 -18.44
N ASP A 424 -10.46 -5.11 -17.84
CA ASP A 424 -9.67 -3.96 -18.21
C ASP A 424 -8.32 -4.37 -18.78
N LYS A 425 -7.84 -3.59 -19.75
CA LYS A 425 -6.49 -3.74 -20.31
C LYS A 425 -5.83 -2.40 -20.46
N GLY A 426 -4.54 -2.32 -20.08
CA GLY A 426 -3.69 -1.16 -20.21
C GLY A 426 -2.40 -1.46 -20.96
N ASP A 427 -1.96 -0.54 -21.84
CA ASP A 427 -0.60 -0.47 -22.43
C ASP A 427 -0.10 0.95 -22.20
N TYR A 428 0.88 1.11 -21.31
CA TYR A 428 1.40 2.40 -20.87
C TYR A 428 2.86 2.53 -21.26
N ARG A 429 3.26 3.71 -21.71
CA ARG A 429 4.64 4.03 -22.10
C ARG A 429 5.03 5.36 -21.49
N ALA A 430 6.26 5.46 -21.03
CA ALA A 430 6.81 6.72 -20.61
C ALA A 430 8.24 6.87 -21.09
N TYR A 431 8.60 8.06 -21.51
CA TYR A 431 9.93 8.43 -21.95
C TYR A 431 10.36 9.70 -21.22
N ALA A 432 11.59 9.74 -20.76
CA ALA A 432 12.05 10.93 -20.07
C ALA A 432 13.52 11.26 -20.36
N VAL A 433 13.83 12.56 -20.28
CA VAL A 433 15.16 13.10 -20.22
C VAL A 433 15.28 13.97 -18.98
N TYR A 434 16.39 13.88 -18.25
CA TYR A 434 16.61 14.63 -17.04
C TYR A 434 18.06 15.05 -16.84
N GLY A 435 18.25 16.09 -16.06
CA GLY A 435 19.55 16.57 -15.63
C GLY A 435 19.50 17.21 -14.25
N ASP A 436 20.58 17.11 -13.52
CA ASP A 436 20.73 17.66 -12.19
C ASP A 436 22.16 18.13 -11.95
N LEU A 437 22.31 19.40 -11.64
CA LEU A 437 23.57 20.12 -11.51
C LEU A 437 23.73 20.56 -10.05
N LEU A 438 24.79 20.13 -9.40
CA LEU A 438 25.21 20.58 -8.08
C LEU A 438 26.42 21.51 -8.26
N TRP A 439 26.25 22.79 -8.01
CA TRP A 439 27.28 23.80 -8.12
C TRP A 439 27.82 24.15 -6.75
N HIS A 440 29.12 23.93 -6.54
CA HIS A 440 29.85 24.35 -5.34
C HIS A 440 30.19 25.87 -5.47
N LEU A 441 29.28 26.72 -4.93
CA LEU A 441 29.41 28.17 -5.01
C LEU A 441 30.65 28.68 -4.22
N ASP A 442 30.86 28.05 -3.07
CA ASP A 442 32.04 28.21 -2.21
C ASP A 442 32.26 26.88 -1.43
N PRO A 443 33.35 26.75 -0.63
CA PRO A 443 33.64 25.49 0.08
C PRO A 443 32.56 24.98 1.04
N VAL A 444 31.57 25.80 1.38
CA VAL A 444 30.52 25.46 2.35
C VAL A 444 29.10 25.65 1.80
N THR A 445 28.93 26.20 0.60
CA THR A 445 27.64 26.52 0.01
C THR A 445 27.48 25.85 -1.34
N ASN A 446 26.39 25.10 -1.51
CA ASN A 446 26.04 24.42 -2.76
C ASN A 446 24.69 24.88 -3.27
N LEU A 447 24.55 24.98 -4.59
CA LEU A 447 23.28 25.20 -5.27
C LEU A 447 23.03 24.01 -6.19
N THR A 448 21.93 23.30 -5.97
CA THR A 448 21.44 22.25 -6.86
C THR A 448 20.31 22.78 -7.71
N VAL A 449 20.38 22.58 -9.03
CA VAL A 449 19.29 22.86 -9.97
C VAL A 449 19.11 21.64 -10.88
N GLY A 450 17.90 21.12 -10.92
CA GLY A 450 17.58 19.96 -11.73
C GLY A 450 16.21 20.09 -12.41
N GLY A 451 16.04 19.28 -13.43
CA GLY A 451 14.76 19.18 -14.14
C GLY A 451 14.63 17.86 -14.89
N ARG A 452 13.40 17.41 -15.02
CA ARG A 452 13.02 16.22 -15.81
C ARG A 452 11.84 16.57 -16.68
N PHE A 453 11.95 16.23 -17.94
CA PHE A 453 10.81 16.21 -18.87
C PHE A 453 10.40 14.76 -19.07
N THR A 454 9.11 14.47 -18.89
CA THR A 454 8.54 13.14 -19.11
C THR A 454 7.32 13.24 -20.04
N HIS A 455 7.25 12.31 -20.97
CA HIS A 455 6.09 12.07 -21.83
C HIS A 455 5.47 10.72 -21.47
N ASP A 456 4.18 10.73 -21.08
CA ASP A 456 3.39 9.54 -20.77
C ASP A 456 2.34 9.32 -21.87
N ASP A 457 2.25 8.11 -22.42
CA ASP A 457 1.19 7.65 -23.33
C ASP A 457 0.49 6.45 -22.72
N LYS A 458 -0.81 6.55 -22.48
CA LYS A 458 -1.62 5.48 -21.91
C LYS A 458 -2.77 5.10 -22.85
N ARG A 459 -2.91 3.80 -23.07
CA ARG A 459 -4.05 3.19 -23.78
C ARG A 459 -4.75 2.27 -22.81
N PHE A 460 -6.07 2.35 -22.80
CA PHE A 460 -6.92 1.60 -21.89
C PHE A 460 -8.13 1.05 -22.62
N SER A 461 -8.72 -0.04 -22.12
CA SER A 461 -10.00 -0.54 -22.64
C SER A 461 -10.79 -1.23 -21.53
N TRP A 462 -12.09 -1.05 -21.56
CA TRP A 462 -13.09 -1.68 -20.70
C TRP A 462 -13.92 -2.67 -21.49
N TYR A 463 -14.27 -3.79 -20.87
CA TYR A 463 -15.25 -4.73 -21.38
C TYR A 463 -16.08 -5.31 -20.24
N ASN A 464 -17.40 -5.09 -20.29
CA ASN A 464 -18.37 -5.54 -19.31
C ASN A 464 -19.24 -6.63 -19.93
N PRO A 465 -18.84 -7.92 -19.91
CA PRO A 465 -19.67 -8.98 -20.47
C PRO A 465 -21.03 -9.05 -19.79
N PRO A 466 -22.05 -9.64 -20.43
CA PRO A 466 -23.30 -9.94 -19.79
C PRO A 466 -23.05 -10.75 -18.50
N ARG A 467 -23.85 -10.49 -17.48
CA ARG A 467 -23.78 -11.21 -16.20
C ARG A 467 -23.86 -12.74 -16.38
N THR A 468 -23.29 -13.45 -15.45
CA THR A 468 -23.38 -14.90 -15.35
C THR A 468 -24.36 -15.26 -14.23
N ALA A 469 -25.51 -15.87 -14.61
CA ALA A 469 -26.55 -16.29 -13.67
C ALA A 469 -27.37 -17.44 -14.26
N SER A 470 -26.72 -18.54 -14.61
CA SER A 470 -27.32 -19.65 -15.40
C SER A 470 -28.56 -20.25 -14.79
N GLU A 471 -28.60 -20.39 -13.45
CA GLU A 471 -29.80 -20.90 -12.76
C GLU A 471 -30.98 -19.91 -12.83
N LEU A 472 -30.70 -18.62 -12.67
CA LEU A 472 -31.70 -17.56 -12.84
C LEU A 472 -32.22 -17.56 -14.28
N ASP A 473 -31.33 -17.61 -15.27
CA ASP A 473 -31.68 -17.58 -16.69
C ASP A 473 -32.58 -18.79 -17.06
N ALA A 474 -32.28 -19.97 -16.53
CA ALA A 474 -33.11 -21.15 -16.71
C ALA A 474 -34.53 -20.94 -16.15
N ARG A 475 -34.66 -20.31 -14.97
CA ARG A 475 -35.97 -20.02 -14.35
C ARG A 475 -36.69 -18.88 -15.07
N LEU A 476 -35.98 -17.88 -15.55
CA LEU A 476 -36.58 -16.83 -16.39
C LEU A 476 -37.09 -17.39 -17.73
N ALA A 477 -36.41 -18.37 -18.31
CA ALA A 477 -36.91 -19.08 -19.51
C ALA A 477 -38.21 -19.83 -19.26
N VAL A 478 -38.39 -20.46 -18.10
CA VAL A 478 -39.68 -21.08 -17.72
C VAL A 478 -40.79 -20.03 -17.65
N MET A 479 -40.52 -18.87 -17.04
CA MET A 479 -41.49 -17.76 -16.98
C MET A 479 -41.82 -17.23 -18.39
N GLN A 480 -40.86 -17.14 -19.29
CA GLN A 480 -41.08 -16.71 -20.67
C GLN A 480 -41.92 -17.72 -21.47
N GLN A 481 -41.60 -19.01 -21.35
CA GLN A 481 -42.37 -20.09 -21.99
C GLN A 481 -43.81 -20.10 -21.47
N ALA A 482 -44.02 -19.87 -20.19
CA ALA A 482 -45.35 -19.76 -19.60
C ALA A 482 -46.05 -18.41 -19.89
N ARG A 483 -45.44 -17.53 -20.67
CA ARG A 483 -45.95 -16.20 -21.05
C ARG A 483 -46.33 -15.35 -19.82
N LEU A 484 -45.54 -15.42 -18.74
CA LEU A 484 -45.85 -14.79 -17.44
C LEU A 484 -46.22 -13.31 -17.58
N PHE A 485 -45.40 -12.50 -18.27
CA PHE A 485 -45.62 -11.05 -18.37
C PHE A 485 -46.88 -10.71 -19.18
N PRO A 486 -47.11 -11.27 -20.37
CA PRO A 486 -48.37 -11.06 -21.09
C PRO A 486 -49.61 -11.47 -20.26
N THR A 487 -49.53 -12.59 -19.53
CA THR A 487 -50.61 -13.04 -18.67
C THR A 487 -50.83 -12.08 -17.48
N ALA A 488 -49.76 -11.60 -16.85
CA ALA A 488 -49.87 -10.64 -15.75
C ALA A 488 -50.49 -9.32 -16.19
N VAL A 489 -50.19 -8.85 -17.38
CA VAL A 489 -50.79 -7.62 -17.95
C VAL A 489 -52.25 -7.85 -18.29
N ALA A 490 -52.60 -9.00 -18.92
CA ALA A 490 -53.96 -9.35 -19.25
C ALA A 490 -54.86 -9.49 -17.99
N LEU A 491 -54.31 -10.01 -16.89
CA LEU A 491 -54.97 -10.11 -15.60
C LEU A 491 -54.96 -8.80 -14.78
N LYS A 492 -54.39 -7.72 -15.36
CA LYS A 492 -54.23 -6.41 -14.66
C LYS A 492 -53.41 -6.46 -13.36
N LEU A 493 -52.57 -7.47 -13.22
CA LEU A 493 -51.64 -7.59 -12.07
C LEU A 493 -50.42 -6.69 -12.26
N LEU A 494 -50.04 -6.36 -13.50
CA LEU A 494 -49.02 -5.39 -13.87
C LEU A 494 -49.53 -4.48 -14.98
N THR A 495 -49.07 -3.25 -14.99
CA THR A 495 -49.17 -2.41 -16.19
C THR A 495 -48.11 -2.83 -17.21
N PRO A 496 -48.29 -2.52 -18.51
CA PRO A 496 -47.26 -2.78 -19.54
C PRO A 496 -45.89 -2.16 -19.17
N GLN A 497 -45.88 -0.97 -18.57
CA GLN A 497 -44.69 -0.30 -18.12
C GLN A 497 -44.00 -1.05 -16.99
N GLN A 498 -44.72 -1.51 -15.98
CA GLN A 498 -44.17 -2.30 -14.86
C GLN A 498 -43.60 -3.62 -15.36
N ALA A 499 -44.26 -4.28 -16.27
CA ALA A 499 -43.76 -5.51 -16.91
C ALA A 499 -42.46 -5.29 -17.64
N ALA A 500 -42.35 -4.21 -18.44
CA ALA A 500 -41.12 -3.84 -19.15
C ALA A 500 -39.98 -3.48 -18.17
N THR A 501 -40.26 -2.76 -17.10
CA THR A 501 -39.28 -2.41 -16.05
C THR A 501 -38.75 -3.67 -15.40
N LEU A 502 -39.58 -4.58 -14.93
CA LEU A 502 -39.17 -5.84 -14.30
C LEU A 502 -38.33 -6.71 -15.24
N GLN A 503 -38.78 -6.85 -16.51
CA GLN A 503 -37.97 -7.55 -17.51
C GLN A 503 -36.58 -6.91 -17.71
N GLY A 504 -36.54 -5.58 -17.76
CA GLY A 504 -35.28 -4.83 -17.93
C GLY A 504 -34.30 -5.05 -16.79
N VAL A 505 -34.78 -5.00 -15.54
CA VAL A 505 -33.91 -5.13 -14.35
C VAL A 505 -33.33 -6.53 -14.22
N VAL A 506 -34.11 -7.58 -14.50
CA VAL A 506 -33.61 -8.97 -14.32
C VAL A 506 -32.76 -9.47 -15.49
N ALA A 507 -32.76 -8.76 -16.63
CA ALA A 507 -32.10 -9.22 -17.87
C ALA A 507 -30.68 -8.70 -18.06
N ARG A 508 -30.26 -7.64 -17.36
CA ARG A 508 -29.00 -6.94 -17.62
C ARG A 508 -28.13 -6.80 -16.35
N ASN A 509 -26.87 -6.41 -16.58
CA ASN A 509 -25.99 -6.00 -15.50
C ASN A 509 -26.61 -4.85 -14.72
N VAL A 510 -26.34 -4.82 -13.42
CA VAL A 510 -26.80 -3.78 -12.49
C VAL A 510 -25.61 -2.94 -12.03
N GLU A 511 -24.51 -3.57 -11.65
CA GLU A 511 -23.29 -2.92 -11.16
C GLU A 511 -22.45 -2.39 -12.33
N PHE A 512 -22.08 -3.27 -13.27
CA PHE A 512 -21.29 -2.90 -14.45
C PHE A 512 -22.19 -2.70 -15.68
N ASN A 513 -23.15 -1.79 -15.56
CA ASN A 513 -24.15 -1.57 -16.58
C ASN A 513 -23.74 -0.48 -17.59
N ASN A 514 -23.08 -0.86 -18.67
CA ASN A 514 -22.75 0.02 -19.76
C ASN A 514 -22.96 -0.66 -21.12
N ALA A 515 -23.94 -0.22 -21.88
CA ALA A 515 -24.36 -0.87 -23.13
C ALA A 515 -23.26 -0.91 -24.19
N VAL A 516 -22.39 0.09 -24.25
CA VAL A 516 -21.31 0.18 -25.24
C VAL A 516 -20.21 -0.83 -24.93
N SER A 517 -19.71 -0.84 -23.72
CA SER A 517 -18.66 -1.76 -23.29
C SER A 517 -19.15 -3.19 -23.09
N SER A 518 -20.46 -3.41 -22.99
CA SER A 518 -21.06 -4.77 -22.97
C SER A 518 -21.15 -5.39 -24.37
N ALA A 519 -21.23 -4.60 -25.43
CA ALA A 519 -21.25 -5.10 -26.78
C ALA A 519 -19.85 -5.50 -27.30
N SER A 520 -18.83 -4.74 -26.96
CA SER A 520 -17.42 -4.97 -27.36
C SER A 520 -16.49 -4.17 -26.44
N PRO A 521 -15.19 -4.50 -26.39
CA PRO A 521 -14.22 -3.69 -25.66
C PRO A 521 -14.24 -2.24 -26.13
N PHE A 522 -14.36 -1.30 -25.19
CA PHE A 522 -14.36 0.14 -25.43
C PHE A 522 -12.96 0.71 -25.20
N PRO A 523 -12.21 1.14 -26.24
CA PRO A 523 -10.85 1.65 -26.11
C PRO A 523 -10.83 3.15 -25.87
N ALA A 524 -9.84 3.61 -25.10
CA ALA A 524 -9.49 5.01 -24.93
C ALA A 524 -7.96 5.19 -24.92
N SER A 525 -7.49 6.39 -25.26
CA SER A 525 -6.07 6.74 -25.18
C SER A 525 -5.89 8.20 -24.82
N ARG A 526 -4.85 8.48 -24.02
CA ARG A 526 -4.44 9.83 -23.64
C ARG A 526 -2.94 9.90 -23.44
N SER A 527 -2.41 11.12 -23.56
CA SER A 527 -0.99 11.40 -23.29
C SER A 527 -0.85 12.67 -22.48
N TRP A 528 0.19 12.71 -21.67
CA TRP A 528 0.54 13.84 -20.81
C TRP A 528 2.01 14.18 -20.97
N ASN A 529 2.36 15.46 -20.78
CA ASN A 529 3.73 15.95 -20.75
C ASN A 529 3.96 16.69 -19.45
N ASN A 530 4.98 16.30 -18.69
CA ASN A 530 5.28 16.95 -17.42
C ASN A 530 6.73 17.41 -17.36
N PHE A 531 6.93 18.57 -16.73
CA PHE A 531 8.23 19.08 -16.36
C PHE A 531 8.34 19.18 -14.83
N SER A 532 9.24 18.41 -14.23
CA SER A 532 9.48 18.33 -12.79
C SER A 532 10.82 18.99 -12.42
N PRO A 533 10.83 20.31 -12.17
CA PRO A 533 12.02 21.04 -11.72
C PRO A 533 12.28 20.86 -10.23
N ARG A 534 13.55 21.06 -9.83
CA ARG A 534 13.94 21.24 -8.43
C ARG A 534 15.04 22.27 -8.29
N MET A 535 15.06 22.97 -7.16
CA MET A 535 16.14 23.85 -6.73
C MET A 535 16.40 23.63 -5.24
N VAL A 536 17.67 23.48 -4.87
CA VAL A 536 18.08 23.31 -3.47
C VAL A 536 19.31 24.16 -3.22
N LEU A 537 19.25 24.96 -2.18
CA LEU A 537 20.39 25.70 -1.66
C LEU A 537 20.75 25.10 -0.30
N ASP A 538 21.97 24.63 -0.14
CA ASP A 538 22.47 24.12 1.13
C ASP A 538 23.75 24.84 1.55
N ARG A 539 23.92 24.96 2.87
CA ARG A 539 25.11 25.59 3.45
C ARG A 539 25.55 24.85 4.70
N HIS A 540 26.81 24.46 4.71
CA HIS A 540 27.45 23.93 5.90
C HIS A 540 27.86 25.09 6.84
N LEU A 541 27.16 25.19 7.98
CA LEU A 541 27.48 26.18 9.02
C LEU A 541 28.77 25.80 9.76
N THR A 542 29.01 24.52 9.89
CA THR A 542 30.22 23.88 10.39
C THR A 542 30.41 22.56 9.62
N PRO A 543 31.57 21.89 9.72
CA PRO A 543 31.74 20.56 9.09
C PRO A 543 30.69 19.50 9.51
N ASP A 544 30.01 19.71 10.64
CA ASP A 544 29.05 18.78 11.21
C ASP A 544 27.60 19.26 11.14
N HIS A 545 27.32 20.49 10.68
CA HIS A 545 25.96 21.06 10.65
C HIS A 545 25.70 21.75 9.31
N MET A 546 24.61 21.35 8.66
CA MET A 546 24.14 21.87 7.38
C MET A 546 22.71 22.39 7.52
N VAL A 547 22.40 23.52 6.92
CA VAL A 547 21.05 24.02 6.70
C VAL A 547 20.74 23.99 5.21
N TYR A 548 19.46 23.78 4.86
CA TYR A 548 19.05 23.79 3.47
C TYR A 548 17.66 24.39 3.27
N GLY A 549 17.42 24.89 2.07
CA GLY A 549 16.11 25.25 1.56
C GLY A 549 15.90 24.62 0.19
N SER A 550 14.74 24.06 -0.04
CA SER A 550 14.40 23.41 -1.30
C SER A 550 13.03 23.82 -1.82
N TRP A 551 12.92 23.85 -3.14
CA TRP A 551 11.67 23.96 -3.87
C TRP A 551 11.65 22.89 -4.96
N SER A 552 10.54 22.17 -5.08
CA SER A 552 10.40 21.08 -6.05
C SER A 552 8.98 20.93 -6.54
N LYS A 553 8.85 20.45 -7.78
CA LYS A 553 7.58 19.96 -8.33
C LYS A 553 7.65 18.46 -8.59
N GLY A 554 6.53 17.81 -8.41
CA GLY A 554 6.33 16.41 -8.76
C GLY A 554 4.96 16.22 -9.40
N TYR A 555 4.74 15.02 -9.95
CA TYR A 555 3.46 14.68 -10.56
C TYR A 555 3.18 13.19 -10.45
N LEU A 556 1.91 12.86 -10.55
CA LEU A 556 1.39 11.55 -10.86
C LEU A 556 0.72 11.63 -12.23
N ALA A 557 1.03 10.71 -13.14
CA ALA A 557 0.43 10.72 -14.47
C ALA A 557 -1.09 10.56 -14.38
N GLY A 558 -1.82 11.23 -15.25
CA GLY A 558 -3.25 11.02 -15.41
C GLY A 558 -3.56 9.57 -15.81
N GLY A 559 -4.81 9.17 -15.75
CA GLY A 559 -5.18 7.78 -15.94
C GLY A 559 -6.64 7.57 -16.34
N PHE A 560 -7.07 6.32 -16.16
CA PHE A 560 -8.41 5.86 -16.49
C PHE A 560 -9.05 5.21 -15.27
N ASP A 561 -10.32 5.51 -15.05
CA ASP A 561 -11.12 4.86 -14.02
C ASP A 561 -11.42 3.42 -14.44
N ALA A 562 -10.90 2.44 -13.71
CA ALA A 562 -11.07 1.03 -14.04
C ALA A 562 -12.51 0.54 -13.80
N LEU A 563 -13.31 1.25 -13.00
CA LEU A 563 -14.70 0.90 -12.70
C LEU A 563 -15.71 1.75 -13.49
N GLY A 564 -15.27 2.92 -13.98
CA GLY A 564 -16.08 3.87 -14.74
C GLY A 564 -15.74 3.87 -16.23
N VAL A 565 -16.56 3.24 -17.07
CA VAL A 565 -16.33 3.19 -18.53
C VAL A 565 -16.24 4.58 -19.13
N ASN A 566 -15.19 4.83 -19.94
CA ASN A 566 -14.84 6.13 -20.49
C ASN A 566 -14.49 7.19 -19.41
N GLY A 567 -14.35 6.80 -18.14
CA GLY A 567 -13.84 7.66 -17.08
C GLY A 567 -12.33 7.88 -17.25
N TYR A 568 -11.90 9.13 -17.11
CA TYR A 568 -10.47 9.49 -17.09
C TYR A 568 -10.25 10.67 -16.15
N TYR A 569 -9.03 10.86 -15.73
CA TYR A 569 -8.60 11.98 -14.90
C TYR A 569 -7.24 12.50 -15.37
N ASP A 570 -7.03 13.78 -15.16
CA ASP A 570 -5.79 14.46 -15.51
C ASP A 570 -4.68 14.20 -14.50
N GLU A 571 -3.49 14.65 -14.78
CA GLU A 571 -2.34 14.50 -13.90
C GLU A 571 -2.53 15.21 -12.56
N GLU A 572 -2.07 14.57 -11.51
CA GLU A 572 -1.92 15.13 -10.17
C GLU A 572 -0.61 15.91 -10.11
N LEU A 573 -0.65 17.14 -9.68
CA LEU A 573 0.51 18.03 -9.58
C LEU A 573 0.76 18.43 -8.13
N VAL A 574 2.03 18.48 -7.75
CA VAL A 574 2.44 18.97 -6.44
C VAL A 574 3.55 19.99 -6.54
N THR A 575 3.45 21.04 -5.75
CA THR A 575 4.54 21.98 -5.47
C THR A 575 4.89 21.87 -3.98
N ASN A 576 6.16 21.69 -3.66
CA ASN A 576 6.66 21.58 -2.29
C ASN A 576 7.77 22.59 -2.03
N THR A 577 7.73 23.23 -0.87
CA THR A 577 8.80 24.04 -0.32
C THR A 577 9.20 23.49 1.04
N GLU A 578 10.49 23.31 1.28
CA GLU A 578 11.00 22.73 2.52
C GLU A 578 12.24 23.47 2.99
N VAL A 579 12.36 23.67 4.29
CA VAL A 579 13.58 24.19 4.94
C VAL A 579 13.97 23.21 6.04
N GLY A 580 15.25 22.90 6.15
CA GLY A 580 15.71 21.94 7.15
C GLY A 580 17.12 22.20 7.65
N ILE A 581 17.44 21.48 8.69
CA ILE A 581 18.76 21.44 9.34
C ILE A 581 19.13 19.99 9.64
N LYS A 582 20.36 19.64 9.34
CA LYS A 582 20.96 18.34 9.68
C LYS A 582 22.26 18.55 10.43
N GLY A 583 22.54 17.65 11.36
CA GLY A 583 23.79 17.80 12.09
C GLY A 583 24.19 16.62 12.95
N ARG A 584 25.45 16.71 13.42
CA ARG A 584 26.06 15.79 14.37
C ARG A 584 26.66 16.58 15.54
N VAL A 585 26.30 16.17 16.75
CA VAL A 585 26.95 16.65 17.98
C VAL A 585 27.91 15.56 18.45
N ARG A 586 29.13 15.52 17.93
CA ARG A 586 30.10 14.44 18.15
C ARG A 586 30.33 14.19 19.65
N ALA A 587 30.46 15.27 20.43
CA ALA A 587 30.67 15.18 21.88
C ALA A 587 29.58 14.42 22.62
N LEU A 588 28.37 14.39 22.08
CA LEU A 588 27.22 13.67 22.64
C LEU A 588 26.93 12.34 21.95
N GLY A 589 27.56 12.04 20.80
CA GLY A 589 27.20 10.90 19.96
C GLY A 589 25.79 11.03 19.37
N LEU A 590 25.33 12.26 19.07
CA LEU A 590 23.99 12.57 18.58
C LEU A 590 24.05 13.01 17.13
N SER A 591 23.20 12.41 16.27
CA SER A 591 22.87 12.94 14.94
C SER A 591 21.39 13.28 14.88
N TYR A 592 21.05 14.34 14.14
CA TYR A 592 19.68 14.81 14.00
C TYR A 592 19.40 15.37 12.61
N ASP A 593 18.13 15.36 12.24
CA ASP A 593 17.54 15.93 11.03
C ASP A 593 16.20 16.57 11.42
N ALA A 594 15.99 17.83 11.08
CA ALA A 594 14.72 18.51 11.30
C ALA A 594 14.33 19.30 10.06
N SER A 595 13.06 19.27 9.69
CA SER A 595 12.54 20.05 8.55
C SER A 595 11.12 20.56 8.81
N ILE A 596 10.81 21.64 8.12
CA ILE A 596 9.46 22.20 7.99
C ILE A 596 9.16 22.27 6.50
N PHE A 597 7.97 21.85 6.10
CA PHE A 597 7.55 21.84 4.71
C PHE A 597 6.13 22.37 4.53
N HIS A 598 5.89 22.83 3.32
CA HIS A 598 4.56 23.16 2.83
C HIS A 598 4.37 22.62 1.41
N TYR A 599 3.24 21.96 1.16
CA TYR A 599 2.90 21.53 -0.18
C TYR A 599 1.47 21.92 -0.58
N ASP A 600 1.29 22.14 -1.89
CA ASP A 600 0.01 22.27 -2.56
C ASP A 600 -0.12 21.14 -3.60
N PHE A 601 -1.18 20.35 -3.49
CA PHE A 601 -1.60 19.35 -4.47
C PHE A 601 -2.81 19.85 -5.25
N THR A 602 -2.73 19.70 -6.57
CA THR A 602 -3.84 19.94 -7.49
C THR A 602 -4.24 18.63 -8.13
N ASN A 603 -5.56 18.38 -8.26
CA ASN A 603 -6.14 17.17 -8.83
C ASN A 603 -5.71 15.87 -8.12
N LEU A 604 -5.52 15.87 -6.80
CA LEU A 604 -5.20 14.66 -6.05
C LEU A 604 -6.32 13.62 -6.26
N GLN A 605 -5.94 12.44 -6.75
CA GLN A 605 -6.84 11.38 -7.18
C GLN A 605 -7.25 10.52 -5.98
N SER A 606 -8.56 10.32 -5.80
CA SER A 606 -9.13 9.51 -4.73
C SER A 606 -10.27 8.64 -5.24
N LEU A 607 -10.31 7.38 -4.84
CA LEU A 607 -11.44 6.49 -5.13
C LEU A 607 -12.55 6.73 -4.11
N THR A 608 -13.74 7.01 -4.57
CA THR A 608 -14.90 7.32 -3.73
C THR A 608 -16.16 6.62 -4.25
N LEU A 609 -17.04 6.20 -3.35
CA LEU A 609 -18.35 5.69 -3.69
C LEU A 609 -19.27 6.86 -4.08
N VAL A 610 -19.66 6.92 -5.33
CA VAL A 610 -20.51 7.98 -5.87
C VAL A 610 -21.95 7.50 -5.93
N PRO A 611 -22.91 8.24 -5.35
CA PRO A 611 -24.33 7.91 -5.47
C PRO A 611 -24.78 7.89 -6.93
N SER A 612 -25.65 6.97 -7.30
CA SER A 612 -26.22 6.93 -8.64
C SER A 612 -27.11 8.14 -8.92
N ASN A 613 -26.81 8.88 -9.95
CA ASN A 613 -27.63 10.00 -10.43
C ASN A 613 -28.87 9.54 -11.26
N ALA A 614 -28.98 8.29 -11.58
CA ALA A 614 -30.08 7.73 -12.38
C ALA A 614 -31.05 6.93 -11.51
N GLY A 615 -32.04 7.56 -10.97
CA GLY A 615 -33.25 7.11 -10.21
C GLY A 615 -33.54 5.66 -9.84
N ALA A 616 -32.70 4.71 -10.21
CA ALA A 616 -32.72 3.30 -9.83
C ALA A 616 -31.28 2.69 -9.95
N GLY A 617 -30.26 3.51 -10.03
CA GLY A 617 -28.89 3.05 -10.15
C GLY A 617 -28.26 2.70 -8.79
N VAL A 618 -27.34 1.78 -8.83
CA VAL A 618 -26.52 1.38 -7.70
C VAL A 618 -25.37 2.40 -7.54
N PRO A 619 -24.98 2.78 -6.31
CA PRO A 619 -23.77 3.56 -6.10
C PRO A 619 -22.56 2.84 -6.69
N SER A 620 -21.68 3.57 -7.38
CA SER A 620 -20.49 3.01 -8.01
C SER A 620 -19.22 3.70 -7.51
N TYR A 621 -18.11 2.98 -7.48
CA TYR A 621 -16.81 3.58 -7.19
C TYR A 621 -16.28 4.34 -8.40
N GLN A 622 -15.83 5.56 -8.18
CA GLN A 622 -15.24 6.41 -9.20
C GLN A 622 -14.02 7.15 -8.65
N VAL A 623 -13.06 7.44 -9.52
CA VAL A 623 -11.95 8.32 -9.18
C VAL A 623 -12.42 9.77 -9.24
N VAL A 624 -12.29 10.47 -8.13
CA VAL A 624 -12.60 11.88 -7.99
C VAL A 624 -11.33 12.67 -7.68
N ASN A 625 -11.29 13.94 -8.07
CA ASN A 625 -10.15 14.81 -7.86
C ASN A 625 -10.44 15.82 -6.75
N SER A 626 -9.42 16.12 -5.94
CA SER A 626 -9.47 17.16 -4.91
C SER A 626 -8.20 17.98 -4.89
N ASP A 627 -8.29 19.25 -4.57
CA ASP A 627 -7.13 20.08 -4.27
C ASP A 627 -6.88 20.05 -2.75
N GLN A 628 -5.64 19.79 -2.37
CA GLN A 628 -5.26 19.68 -0.97
C GLN A 628 -3.98 20.46 -0.68
N ARG A 629 -3.87 20.96 0.55
CA ARG A 629 -2.65 21.58 1.04
C ARG A 629 -2.27 21.05 2.40
N ALA A 630 -0.97 21.08 2.70
CA ALA A 630 -0.52 20.79 4.06
C ALA A 630 0.72 21.57 4.45
N THR A 631 0.82 21.83 5.74
CA THR A 631 2.05 22.27 6.40
C THR A 631 2.42 21.23 7.44
N GLY A 632 3.69 20.88 7.48
CA GLY A 632 4.18 19.89 8.42
C GLY A 632 5.59 20.17 8.92
N ALA A 633 5.96 19.45 9.98
CA ALA A 633 7.28 19.46 10.55
C ALA A 633 7.72 18.03 10.87
N GLU A 634 8.99 17.74 10.63
CA GLU A 634 9.57 16.43 10.91
C GLU A 634 10.87 16.59 11.70
N LEU A 635 11.10 15.65 12.59
CA LEU A 635 12.31 15.54 13.40
C LEU A 635 12.75 14.09 13.46
N SER A 636 14.02 13.82 13.25
CA SER A 636 14.60 12.51 13.55
C SER A 636 15.93 12.66 14.29
N ALA A 637 16.22 11.71 15.16
CA ALA A 637 17.46 11.71 15.93
C ALA A 637 17.95 10.28 16.16
N GLN A 638 19.28 10.13 16.17
CA GLN A 638 19.98 8.92 16.59
C GLN A 638 21.03 9.31 17.62
N TRP A 639 21.01 8.65 18.76
CA TRP A 639 21.88 8.95 19.89
C TRP A 639 22.62 7.71 20.37
N ALA A 640 23.93 7.67 20.17
CA ALA A 640 24.82 6.70 20.80
C ALA A 640 25.13 7.18 22.23
N LEU A 641 24.21 6.88 23.18
CA LEU A 641 24.28 7.36 24.54
C LEU A 641 25.58 6.91 25.24
N ASN A 642 25.97 5.66 24.99
CA ASN A 642 27.24 5.08 25.45
C ASN A 642 27.53 3.81 24.62
N ARG A 643 28.54 3.01 25.01
CA ARG A 643 28.89 1.76 24.30
C ARG A 643 27.81 0.69 24.35
N THR A 644 26.91 0.73 25.33
CA THR A 644 25.84 -0.23 25.54
C THR A 644 24.55 0.21 24.84
N TRP A 645 24.17 1.48 24.98
CA TRP A 645 22.86 1.98 24.58
C TRP A 645 22.91 2.90 23.36
N ARG A 646 22.07 2.61 22.41
CA ARG A 646 21.74 3.47 21.26
C ARG A 646 20.25 3.73 21.27
N LEU A 647 19.88 5.00 21.11
CA LEU A 647 18.50 5.44 21.04
C LEU A 647 18.24 6.02 19.65
N ASN A 648 17.05 5.85 19.15
CA ASN A 648 16.59 6.52 17.94
C ASN A 648 15.16 6.99 18.12
N GLY A 649 14.80 8.06 17.47
CA GLY A 649 13.44 8.57 17.50
C GLY A 649 13.16 9.42 16.27
N ALA A 650 11.89 9.46 15.89
CA ALA A 650 11.42 10.38 14.86
C ALA A 650 9.99 10.81 15.18
N LEU A 651 9.66 12.03 14.75
CA LEU A 651 8.37 12.67 14.95
C LEU A 651 7.96 13.34 13.64
N ALA A 652 6.71 13.22 13.25
CA ALA A 652 6.12 13.98 12.16
C ALA A 652 4.80 14.61 12.62
N TYR A 653 4.68 15.88 12.36
CA TYR A 653 3.46 16.66 12.49
C TYR A 653 2.96 17.06 11.11
N LEU A 654 1.66 16.90 10.84
CA LEU A 654 1.03 17.21 9.56
C LEU A 654 -0.33 17.89 9.79
N ASP A 655 -0.53 19.06 9.22
CA ASP A 655 -1.83 19.70 9.13
C ASP A 655 -2.27 19.80 7.68
N GLN A 656 -3.05 18.79 7.24
CA GLN A 656 -3.54 18.60 5.88
C GLN A 656 -5.03 18.93 5.81
N THR A 657 -5.43 19.73 4.79
CA THR A 657 -6.81 20.12 4.57
C THR A 657 -7.13 20.14 3.08
N TYR A 658 -8.41 19.99 2.75
CA TYR A 658 -8.92 20.29 1.42
C TYR A 658 -8.79 21.79 1.13
N ALA A 659 -8.27 22.15 -0.03
CA ALA A 659 -8.24 23.53 -0.52
C ALA A 659 -9.53 23.84 -1.30
N HIS A 660 -9.87 22.95 -2.25
CA HIS A 660 -11.10 23.00 -3.02
C HIS A 660 -11.61 21.58 -3.23
N TYR A 661 -12.77 21.26 -2.64
CA TYR A 661 -13.40 19.97 -2.83
C TYR A 661 -14.88 19.97 -2.48
N VAL A 662 -15.68 19.50 -3.42
CA VAL A 662 -17.09 19.16 -3.18
C VAL A 662 -17.19 17.65 -3.34
N SER A 663 -17.60 16.96 -2.29
CA SER A 663 -17.72 15.53 -2.31
C SER A 663 -18.87 15.06 -3.21
N PRO A 664 -18.88 13.78 -3.64
CA PRO A 664 -20.00 13.21 -4.41
C PRO A 664 -21.36 13.28 -3.69
N SER A 665 -21.37 13.37 -2.37
CA SER A 665 -22.58 13.60 -1.56
C SER A 665 -23.08 15.05 -1.65
N GLY A 666 -22.35 15.95 -2.32
CA GLY A 666 -22.64 17.37 -2.45
C GLY A 666 -22.17 18.24 -1.27
N VAL A 667 -21.42 17.67 -0.33
CA VAL A 667 -20.87 18.39 0.82
C VAL A 667 -19.60 19.13 0.43
N ARG A 668 -19.53 20.43 0.72
CA ARG A 668 -18.31 21.20 0.55
C ARG A 668 -17.36 21.00 1.72
N LEU A 669 -16.15 20.51 1.43
CA LEU A 669 -15.14 20.15 2.43
C LEU A 669 -13.96 21.13 2.50
N ASP A 670 -14.03 22.30 1.85
CA ASP A 670 -12.97 23.32 1.87
C ASP A 670 -12.56 23.65 3.31
N GLY A 671 -11.27 23.63 3.60
CA GLY A 671 -10.70 23.84 4.93
C GLY A 671 -10.89 22.69 5.93
N GLN A 672 -11.67 21.68 5.60
CA GLN A 672 -11.81 20.50 6.46
C GLN A 672 -10.60 19.55 6.32
N PRO A 673 -10.34 18.72 7.35
CA PRO A 673 -9.26 17.74 7.30
C PRO A 673 -9.41 16.74 6.14
N ALA A 674 -8.29 16.39 5.51
CA ALA A 674 -8.26 15.38 4.44
C ALA A 674 -8.01 13.94 4.96
N GLY A 675 -8.10 13.70 6.27
CA GLY A 675 -8.08 12.37 6.87
C GLY A 675 -6.74 11.96 7.50
N ALA A 676 -5.62 12.60 7.17
CA ALA A 676 -4.33 12.23 7.75
C ALA A 676 -4.24 12.55 9.27
N PRO A 677 -3.61 11.68 10.08
CA PRO A 677 -3.29 11.98 11.47
C PRO A 677 -2.35 13.19 11.59
N ARG A 678 -2.58 14.04 12.60
CA ARG A 678 -1.69 15.18 12.86
C ARG A 678 -0.31 14.77 13.37
N LEU A 679 -0.23 13.72 14.14
CA LEU A 679 0.97 13.32 14.83
C LEU A 679 1.29 11.86 14.55
N SER A 680 2.51 11.58 14.17
CA SER A 680 3.09 10.24 14.18
C SER A 680 4.48 10.29 14.78
N ALA A 681 4.84 9.27 15.54
CA ALA A 681 6.10 9.23 16.26
C ALA A 681 6.65 7.81 16.31
N THR A 682 7.96 7.70 16.38
CA THR A 682 8.64 6.44 16.68
C THR A 682 9.75 6.67 17.69
N ALA A 683 9.97 5.71 18.58
CA ALA A 683 11.09 5.68 19.48
C ALA A 683 11.66 4.27 19.53
N GLY A 684 12.98 4.14 19.48
CA GLY A 684 13.67 2.87 19.57
C GLY A 684 14.83 2.92 20.54
N ALA A 685 15.11 1.79 21.17
CA ALA A 685 16.31 1.60 21.98
C ALA A 685 16.94 0.25 21.65
N THR A 686 18.23 0.29 21.43
CA THR A 686 19.06 -0.90 21.27
C THR A 686 20.12 -0.91 22.35
N ALA A 687 20.27 -2.05 23.04
CA ALA A 687 21.32 -2.23 24.02
C ALA A 687 22.13 -3.50 23.73
N ARG A 688 23.43 -3.46 23.99
CA ARG A 688 24.32 -4.62 23.92
C ARG A 688 25.27 -4.63 25.11
N TRP A 689 25.35 -5.79 25.77
CA TRP A 689 26.24 -5.96 26.90
C TRP A 689 26.80 -7.38 26.96
N PRO A 690 27.99 -7.56 27.53
CA PRO A 690 28.50 -8.89 27.80
C PRO A 690 27.59 -9.65 28.76
N LEU A 691 27.26 -10.87 28.46
CA LEU A 691 26.51 -11.75 29.32
C LEU A 691 27.07 -13.17 29.19
N TRP A 692 27.49 -13.77 30.35
CA TRP A 692 28.25 -15.03 30.35
C TRP A 692 29.50 -14.90 29.48
N SER A 693 29.74 -15.87 28.59
CA SER A 693 30.84 -15.83 27.61
C SER A 693 30.49 -15.13 26.31
N GLY A 694 29.22 -14.71 26.13
CA GLY A 694 28.73 -14.12 24.88
C GLY A 694 28.28 -12.67 25.04
N THR A 695 27.41 -12.23 24.14
CA THR A 695 26.84 -10.89 24.11
C THR A 695 25.32 -10.97 24.11
N ALA A 696 24.66 -10.36 25.09
CA ALA A 696 23.24 -10.11 25.05
C ALA A 696 22.93 -8.85 24.26
N ASP A 697 21.80 -8.87 23.56
CA ASP A 697 21.27 -7.73 22.84
C ASP A 697 19.77 -7.57 23.13
N PHE A 698 19.36 -6.33 23.28
CA PHE A 698 17.97 -5.93 23.46
C PHE A 698 17.61 -4.88 22.44
N ASN A 699 16.45 -5.05 21.80
CA ASN A 699 15.90 -4.08 20.86
C ASN A 699 14.42 -3.88 21.20
N VAL A 700 14.01 -2.63 21.24
CA VAL A 700 12.60 -2.24 21.34
C VAL A 700 12.32 -1.11 20.36
N MET A 701 11.18 -1.22 19.68
CA MET A 701 10.65 -0.17 18.83
C MET A 701 9.22 0.12 19.23
N LEU A 702 8.93 1.39 19.44
CA LEU A 702 7.60 1.94 19.66
C LEU A 702 7.22 2.78 18.47
N GLY A 703 6.08 2.49 17.84
CA GLY A 703 5.44 3.33 16.85
C GLY A 703 4.14 3.88 17.39
N TYR A 704 3.85 5.13 17.11
CA TYR A 704 2.61 5.83 17.43
C TYR A 704 2.08 6.55 16.20
N ILE A 705 0.82 6.32 15.88
CA ILE A 705 0.08 7.05 14.85
C ILE A 705 -1.13 7.64 15.53
N GLY A 706 -1.26 8.97 15.52
CA GLY A 706 -2.37 9.68 16.11
C GLY A 706 -3.71 9.34 15.47
N GLU A 707 -4.78 9.81 16.06
CA GLU A 707 -6.13 9.64 15.51
C GLU A 707 -6.26 10.30 14.14
N ARG A 708 -7.06 9.69 13.26
CA ARG A 708 -7.44 10.29 11.96
C ARG A 708 -8.23 11.57 12.22
N ARG A 709 -8.04 12.54 11.35
CA ARG A 709 -8.83 13.77 11.38
C ARG A 709 -10.07 13.58 10.52
N CYS A 710 -11.21 13.46 11.18
CA CYS A 710 -12.49 13.28 10.51
C CYS A 710 -12.95 14.58 9.82
N ASN A 711 -13.64 14.45 8.73
CA ASN A 711 -14.44 15.49 8.08
C ASN A 711 -15.93 15.09 8.09
N ALA A 712 -16.77 15.91 7.50
CA ALA A 712 -18.22 15.68 7.51
C ALA A 712 -18.59 14.35 6.85
N ASP A 713 -17.98 14.00 5.70
CA ASP A 713 -18.29 12.79 4.95
C ASP A 713 -17.81 11.54 5.69
N THR A 714 -16.53 11.51 6.10
CA THR A 714 -15.96 10.32 6.78
C THR A 714 -16.65 10.05 8.12
N THR A 715 -17.18 11.09 8.78
CA THR A 715 -17.99 10.93 10.01
C THR A 715 -19.37 10.37 9.67
N ALA A 716 -20.03 10.88 8.63
CA ALA A 716 -21.33 10.38 8.19
C ALA A 716 -21.25 8.91 7.73
N GLU A 717 -20.19 8.54 7.02
CA GLU A 717 -19.90 7.18 6.58
C GLU A 717 -19.46 6.25 7.72
N GLY A 718 -19.03 6.77 8.87
CA GLY A 718 -18.48 6.01 9.97
C GLY A 718 -17.06 5.45 9.73
N THR A 719 -16.41 5.86 8.65
CA THR A 719 -15.01 5.47 8.34
C THR A 719 -13.99 6.20 9.21
N CYS A 720 -14.41 7.25 9.88
CA CYS A 720 -13.65 8.01 10.86
C CYS A 720 -14.56 8.42 12.03
N ASN A 721 -14.40 7.78 13.19
CA ASN A 721 -15.18 8.03 14.42
C ASN A 721 -14.37 7.65 15.67
N PRO A 722 -13.25 8.36 15.98
CA PRO A 722 -12.48 8.11 17.18
C PRO A 722 -13.33 8.30 18.45
N GLY A 723 -13.28 7.32 19.37
CA GLY A 723 -14.09 7.33 20.57
C GLY A 723 -15.54 6.90 20.36
N GLY A 724 -15.96 6.55 19.14
CA GLY A 724 -17.25 5.93 18.86
C GLY A 724 -17.32 4.46 19.29
N SER A 725 -18.49 3.85 19.16
CA SER A 725 -18.70 2.43 19.49
C SER A 725 -17.79 1.48 18.71
N VAL A 726 -17.44 1.83 17.49
CA VAL A 726 -16.51 1.08 16.62
C VAL A 726 -15.08 1.60 16.68
N ASP A 727 -14.88 2.83 17.14
CA ASP A 727 -13.58 3.46 17.31
C ASP A 727 -12.72 3.53 16.01
N ALA A 728 -13.39 3.78 14.88
CA ALA A 728 -12.74 3.88 13.58
C ALA A 728 -11.84 5.11 13.50
N GLY A 729 -10.58 4.93 13.07
CA GLY A 729 -9.61 6.03 12.96
C GLY A 729 -8.97 6.44 14.29
N ALA A 730 -9.12 5.67 15.36
CA ALA A 730 -8.46 5.88 16.64
C ALA A 730 -6.93 5.88 16.52
N ALA A 731 -6.27 6.52 17.49
CA ALA A 731 -4.82 6.48 17.61
C ALA A 731 -4.32 5.04 17.78
N ARG A 732 -3.20 4.73 17.13
CA ARG A 732 -2.59 3.40 17.12
C ARG A 732 -1.20 3.45 17.73
N GLU A 733 -0.87 2.44 18.52
CA GLU A 733 0.48 2.21 19.02
C GLU A 733 0.90 0.76 18.75
N LYS A 734 2.14 0.57 18.36
CA LYS A 734 2.75 -0.74 18.15
C LYS A 734 4.06 -0.79 18.89
N VAL A 735 4.27 -1.84 19.66
CA VAL A 735 5.53 -2.08 20.40
C VAL A 735 6.05 -3.42 19.97
N ASP A 736 7.24 -3.44 19.37
CA ASP A 736 7.95 -4.65 19.01
C ASP A 736 9.23 -4.77 19.85
N VAL A 737 9.49 -5.96 20.38
CA VAL A 737 10.59 -6.22 21.33
C VAL A 737 11.36 -7.45 20.88
N ARG A 738 12.69 -7.38 20.97
CA ARG A 738 13.56 -8.53 20.82
C ARG A 738 14.59 -8.57 21.94
N LEU A 739 14.75 -9.74 22.55
CA LEU A 739 15.85 -10.06 23.45
C LEU A 739 16.64 -11.21 22.83
N GLY A 740 17.95 -11.02 22.64
CA GLY A 740 18.83 -11.98 22.03
C GLY A 740 20.09 -12.24 22.85
N TRP A 741 20.73 -13.36 22.55
CA TRP A 741 22.08 -13.68 23.02
C TRP A 741 22.86 -14.30 21.88
N SER A 742 24.11 -13.89 21.70
CA SER A 742 25.04 -14.41 20.68
C SER A 742 26.24 -15.04 21.37
N ALA A 743 26.68 -16.17 20.82
CA ALA A 743 27.86 -16.89 21.29
C ALA A 743 29.14 -16.02 21.18
N PRO A 744 30.22 -16.33 21.87
CA PRO A 744 31.49 -15.58 21.84
C PRO A 744 32.08 -15.43 20.44
N SER A 745 32.01 -16.49 19.63
CA SER A 745 32.42 -16.49 18.22
C SER A 745 31.49 -15.66 17.32
N ALA A 746 30.32 -15.25 17.83
CA ALA A 746 29.25 -14.62 17.10
C ALA A 746 28.73 -15.43 15.89
N ASN A 747 29.06 -16.74 15.82
CA ASN A 747 28.65 -17.63 14.73
C ASN A 747 27.21 -18.11 14.86
N TRP A 748 26.63 -18.09 16.07
CA TRP A 748 25.25 -18.42 16.33
C TRP A 748 24.67 -17.59 17.46
N GLY A 749 23.37 -17.50 17.51
CA GLY A 749 22.66 -16.79 18.58
C GLY A 749 21.22 -17.27 18.67
N VAL A 750 20.63 -17.03 19.83
CA VAL A 750 19.23 -17.31 20.13
C VAL A 750 18.52 -16.05 20.56
N GLY A 751 17.20 -16.01 20.40
CA GLY A 751 16.43 -14.84 20.80
C GLY A 751 14.95 -15.13 20.98
N VAL A 752 14.28 -14.17 21.55
CA VAL A 752 12.82 -14.08 21.60
C VAL A 752 12.39 -12.80 20.91
N VAL A 753 11.48 -12.91 19.97
CA VAL A 753 10.90 -11.78 19.22
C VAL A 753 9.42 -11.71 19.55
N VAL A 754 8.97 -10.54 19.95
CA VAL A 754 7.56 -10.27 20.26
C VAL A 754 7.10 -9.09 19.43
N THR A 755 6.22 -9.33 18.46
CA THR A 755 5.57 -8.27 17.70
C THR A 755 4.21 -7.95 18.30
N ASN A 756 3.81 -6.67 18.28
CA ASN A 756 2.63 -6.17 18.97
C ASN A 756 2.62 -6.59 20.47
N PHE A 757 3.66 -6.21 21.20
CA PHE A 757 3.85 -6.60 22.62
C PHE A 757 2.65 -6.24 23.49
N THR A 758 2.03 -5.09 23.24
CA THR A 758 0.85 -4.61 23.98
C THR A 758 -0.43 -5.39 23.65
N ASN A 759 -0.41 -6.22 22.60
CA ASN A 759 -1.56 -6.99 22.10
C ASN A 759 -2.79 -6.13 21.77
N ARG A 760 -2.58 -4.92 21.28
CA ARG A 760 -3.69 -4.05 20.85
C ARG A 760 -4.10 -4.36 19.42
N GLN A 761 -5.41 -4.38 19.20
CA GLN A 761 -6.01 -4.58 17.87
C GLN A 761 -6.79 -3.33 17.47
N TYR A 762 -6.57 -2.89 16.23
CA TYR A 762 -7.15 -1.70 15.63
C TYR A 762 -8.18 -2.08 14.58
N VAL A 763 -9.16 -1.19 14.37
CA VAL A 763 -10.28 -1.38 13.46
C VAL A 763 -10.11 -0.45 12.27
N ALA A 764 -10.24 -1.01 11.06
CA ALA A 764 -10.37 -0.27 9.82
C ALA A 764 -11.74 -0.57 9.20
N VAL A 765 -12.60 0.42 9.14
CA VAL A 765 -13.97 0.29 8.62
C VAL A 765 -13.97 0.39 7.11
N ASN A 766 -14.79 -0.46 6.47
CA ASN A 766 -15.08 -0.44 5.05
C ASN A 766 -16.59 -0.43 4.81
N THR A 767 -17.05 0.45 3.94
CA THR A 767 -18.47 0.69 3.68
C THR A 767 -18.98 0.05 2.39
N VAL A 768 -18.18 -0.75 1.69
CA VAL A 768 -18.62 -1.46 0.47
C VAL A 768 -19.89 -2.28 0.73
N GLY A 769 -19.93 -3.05 1.80
CA GLY A 769 -21.11 -3.83 2.19
C GLY A 769 -22.32 -2.99 2.64
N ALA A 770 -22.16 -1.68 2.88
CA ALA A 770 -23.28 -0.81 3.27
C ALA A 770 -24.37 -0.73 2.19
N VAL A 771 -24.03 -0.96 0.91
CA VAL A 771 -25.01 -1.00 -0.20
C VAL A 771 -26.05 -2.11 -0.06
N VAL A 772 -25.71 -3.18 0.67
CA VAL A 772 -26.62 -4.25 1.04
C VAL A 772 -26.97 -4.24 2.53
N GLY A 773 -26.67 -3.14 3.23
CA GLY A 773 -26.96 -2.96 4.65
C GLY A 773 -26.06 -3.79 5.59
N SER A 774 -24.88 -4.21 5.14
CA SER A 774 -23.92 -4.97 5.94
C SER A 774 -22.51 -4.37 5.81
N PRO A 775 -22.26 -3.16 6.35
CA PRO A 775 -20.93 -2.61 6.46
C PRO A 775 -20.04 -3.51 7.33
N TYR A 776 -18.73 -3.50 7.06
CA TYR A 776 -17.81 -4.39 7.73
C TYR A 776 -16.51 -3.69 8.15
N ALA A 777 -15.71 -4.39 8.93
CA ALA A 777 -14.40 -3.90 9.33
C ALA A 777 -13.34 -5.00 9.27
N TYR A 778 -12.12 -4.57 9.10
CA TYR A 778 -10.92 -5.35 9.35
C TYR A 778 -10.43 -5.10 10.77
N VAL A 779 -9.86 -6.13 11.37
CA VAL A 779 -9.20 -6.04 12.69
C VAL A 779 -7.74 -6.43 12.53
N SER A 780 -6.83 -5.65 13.12
CA SER A 780 -5.39 -5.90 13.00
C SER A 780 -4.97 -7.19 13.70
N LYS A 781 -3.83 -7.75 13.27
CA LYS A 781 -3.26 -9.00 13.79
C LYS A 781 -2.89 -8.87 15.28
N PRO A 782 -3.21 -9.86 16.15
CA PRO A 782 -2.82 -9.86 17.56
C PRO A 782 -1.33 -10.16 17.73
N ARG A 783 -0.82 -10.05 18.98
CA ARG A 783 0.57 -10.30 19.37
C ARG A 783 1.09 -11.64 18.85
N THR A 784 2.30 -11.61 18.26
CA THR A 784 3.07 -12.81 17.92
C THR A 784 4.29 -12.91 18.84
N ILE A 785 4.56 -14.12 19.35
CA ILE A 785 5.74 -14.43 20.15
C ILE A 785 6.48 -15.55 19.43
N ALA A 786 7.76 -15.36 19.14
CA ALA A 786 8.58 -16.34 18.43
C ALA A 786 9.94 -16.53 19.12
N LEU A 787 10.43 -17.76 19.12
CA LEU A 787 11.81 -18.11 19.41
C LEU A 787 12.64 -17.99 18.12
N GLU A 788 13.82 -17.42 18.24
CA GLU A 788 14.75 -17.20 17.13
C GLU A 788 16.03 -18.00 17.34
N LEU A 789 16.47 -18.65 16.27
CA LEU A 789 17.81 -19.20 16.11
C LEU A 789 18.45 -18.58 14.88
N ARG A 790 19.67 -18.06 15.01
CA ARG A 790 20.44 -17.51 13.90
C ARG A 790 21.86 -18.07 13.91
N GLY A 791 22.39 -18.23 12.68
CA GLY A 791 23.75 -18.69 12.45
C GLY A 791 24.42 -17.95 11.30
N ARG A 792 25.74 -17.81 11.36
CA ARG A 792 26.54 -17.26 10.29
C ARG A 792 27.94 -17.87 10.25
N LEU A 793 28.49 -17.96 9.05
CA LEU A 793 29.90 -18.30 8.81
C LEU A 793 30.73 -17.01 8.73
#